data_4231005ad358d006fc87d7c24b976091
#
_entry.id   4231005ad358d006fc87d7c24b976091
#
_cell.length_a   1.000
_cell.length_b   1.000
_cell.length_c   1.000
_cell.angle_alpha   90.00
_cell.angle_beta   90.00
_cell.angle_gamma   90.00
#
_symmetry.space_group_name_H-M   'P 1'
#
loop_
_entity.id
_entity.type
_entity.pdbx_description
1 polymer ?
#
loop_
_entity_poly.entity_id
_entity_poly.type
_entity_poly.pdbx_seq_one_letter_code
_entity_poly.pdbx_strand_id
1 'polypeptide(L)'
;MYMKRKKAVSVLTALVTAFTVFQNSVGNVSAMFGSTLHDTGNVEITINTDKEINRISSYIYGINDSCSLADVEVTAVKQKGNSLSSYNWETNAANFGADGDYISSNELVSAFSKNVMNTPGLYTKNLLDKAKLYDIPAQYVTLQMMGYAANDALGVVNPGEDRRWAEVRFNKTDDLLIYPDINDDIVYMDEYVSYLVNSAGFASDGGINGYFLDSEPESWTERYAILDIDSLTAAELVSRSAQLAKSVKSVDPSAMVLGPSVSGIESYVNLKNEDDWRNYKETYSWFIDYYLDNMRMASDKNGKRLLDVLDLHFFTEAKSALLEPVISTDTKFANEERMQAVRVLWDSNYTENSATARLYKQHTPIIPMLQASIRMYYPDTKLSFSEYNFGGGNNISGGIAQADVLGVFGREGVYMACLSPDGDDISFQKTAINLYRDYDGDGSSFGDVSVYADNGGDVMSSVYASVESDDASALRTVLINKNMTSKKTALVSISSHNVYHSAKVYSFGGNSSDIVSESAVENIENNSFEFEMQPLTVYMLEFETEEIMQEETVVTENTDEILTEETVSDVSEETAAEESVTITSAESEKMPESSSEKEEESSQSVSSDSAEEGKVTEVTVVSEGTDVSESSTAVISSQESDIETEGSVSVSEKEPDDTDEPAKVPMAVKVIVCMLVAAVVIVMIYVVITDFILAHKKK
;
A
#
# COMPACT_ATOMS: atom_id res chain seq x y z
N MET A 1 -23.36 45.41 -51.49
CA MET A 1 -24.14 44.16 -51.53
C MET A 1 -23.26 42.90 -51.51
N TYR A 2 -22.11 42.90 -52.19
CA TYR A 2 -21.21 41.75 -52.29
C TYR A 2 -20.50 41.38 -50.96
N MET A 3 -20.10 42.36 -50.13
CA MET A 3 -19.49 42.12 -48.82
C MET A 3 -20.44 41.55 -47.76
N LYS A 4 -21.73 41.86 -47.83
CA LYS A 4 -22.75 41.28 -46.93
C LYS A 4 -23.01 39.78 -47.22
N ARG A 5 -22.91 39.36 -48.49
CA ARG A 5 -23.01 37.95 -48.89
C ARG A 5 -21.81 37.11 -48.43
N LYS A 6 -20.57 37.65 -48.47
CA LYS A 6 -19.38 36.90 -47.95
C LYS A 6 -19.43 36.69 -46.45
N LYS A 7 -19.94 37.66 -45.65
CA LYS A 7 -20.11 37.47 -44.19
C LYS A 7 -21.21 36.46 -43.85
N ALA A 8 -22.32 36.46 -44.60
CA ALA A 8 -23.38 35.48 -44.41
C ALA A 8 -22.94 34.02 -44.75
N VAL A 9 -22.15 33.86 -45.80
CA VAL A 9 -21.56 32.55 -46.17
C VAL A 9 -20.54 32.11 -45.14
N SER A 10 -19.70 33.00 -44.62
CA SER A 10 -18.72 32.67 -43.56
C SER A 10 -19.38 32.28 -42.26
N VAL A 11 -20.50 32.92 -41.88
CA VAL A 11 -21.28 32.55 -40.68
C VAL A 11 -21.99 31.20 -40.89
N LEU A 12 -22.52 30.94 -42.07
CA LEU A 12 -23.14 29.64 -42.37
C LEU A 12 -22.12 28.52 -42.41
N THR A 13 -20.91 28.73 -42.93
CA THR A 13 -19.83 27.76 -42.93
C THR A 13 -19.34 27.48 -41.48
N ALA A 14 -19.21 28.51 -40.64
CA ALA A 14 -18.87 28.36 -39.25
C ALA A 14 -19.95 27.60 -38.46
N LEU A 15 -21.22 27.83 -38.75
CA LEU A 15 -22.34 27.08 -38.15
C LEU A 15 -22.40 25.60 -38.58
N VAL A 16 -22.12 25.35 -39.88
CA VAL A 16 -22.05 23.95 -40.37
C VAL A 16 -20.84 23.22 -39.78
N THR A 17 -19.68 23.91 -39.65
CA THR A 17 -18.50 23.33 -39.03
C THR A 17 -18.73 23.08 -37.51
N ALA A 18 -19.37 24.01 -36.81
CA ALA A 18 -19.76 23.83 -35.42
C ALA A 18 -20.77 22.70 -35.23
N PHE A 19 -21.72 22.54 -36.17
CA PHE A 19 -22.69 21.46 -36.15
C PHE A 19 -22.06 20.08 -36.44
N THR A 20 -21.09 20.00 -37.35
CA THR A 20 -20.32 18.77 -37.62
C THR A 20 -19.40 18.41 -36.47
N VAL A 21 -18.75 19.37 -35.82
CA VAL A 21 -17.97 19.18 -34.60
C VAL A 21 -18.90 18.73 -33.45
N PHE A 22 -20.08 19.31 -33.34
CA PHE A 22 -21.10 18.92 -32.36
C PHE A 22 -21.65 17.51 -32.62
N GLN A 23 -21.93 17.13 -33.87
CA GLN A 23 -22.35 15.75 -34.20
C GLN A 23 -21.25 14.73 -33.93
N ASN A 24 -19.98 15.07 -34.21
CA ASN A 24 -18.84 14.23 -33.87
C ASN A 24 -18.60 14.17 -32.35
N SER A 25 -18.88 15.26 -31.63
CA SER A 25 -18.82 15.28 -30.17
C SER A 25 -19.95 14.48 -29.54
N VAL A 26 -21.17 14.55 -30.09
CA VAL A 26 -22.32 13.73 -29.64
C VAL A 26 -22.12 12.26 -30.02
N GLY A 27 -21.52 11.97 -31.16
CA GLY A 27 -21.10 10.60 -31.50
C GLY A 27 -20.04 10.05 -30.54
N ASN A 28 -19.08 10.88 -30.14
CA ASN A 28 -18.07 10.52 -29.14
C ASN A 28 -18.63 10.47 -27.71
N VAL A 29 -19.64 11.28 -27.40
CA VAL A 29 -20.37 11.19 -26.12
C VAL A 29 -21.24 9.92 -26.08
N SER A 30 -21.87 9.52 -27.20
CA SER A 30 -22.53 8.20 -27.27
C SER A 30 -21.52 7.04 -27.17
N ALA A 31 -20.30 7.20 -27.67
CA ALA A 31 -19.21 6.24 -27.46
C ALA A 31 -18.66 6.27 -26.04
N MET A 32 -18.73 7.40 -25.33
CA MET A 32 -18.42 7.52 -23.89
C MET A 32 -19.54 6.94 -22.98
N PHE A 33 -20.80 6.99 -23.42
CA PHE A 33 -21.94 6.43 -22.69
C PHE A 33 -22.30 5.00 -23.12
N GLY A 34 -21.54 4.36 -23.97
CA GLY A 34 -21.92 3.10 -24.56
C GLY A 34 -20.78 2.25 -25.11
N SER A 35 -19.65 2.12 -24.44
CA SER A 35 -19.04 0.82 -24.39
C SER A 35 -19.80 0.03 -23.31
N THR A 36 -20.96 -0.49 -23.63
CA THR A 36 -21.34 -1.79 -23.09
C THR A 36 -20.20 -2.70 -23.50
N LEU A 37 -19.20 -2.86 -22.62
CA LEU A 37 -18.28 -3.96 -22.69
C LEU A 37 -19.16 -5.17 -22.94
N HIS A 38 -18.98 -5.84 -24.07
CA HIS A 38 -19.80 -6.99 -24.44
C HIS A 38 -19.41 -8.07 -23.45
N ASP A 39 -20.13 -8.12 -22.33
CA ASP A 39 -20.01 -9.19 -21.36
C ASP A 39 -20.58 -10.44 -22.03
N THR A 40 -19.70 -11.31 -22.50
CA THR A 40 -20.09 -12.58 -23.15
C THR A 40 -20.64 -13.58 -22.15
N GLY A 41 -20.66 -13.24 -20.85
CA GLY A 41 -21.03 -14.17 -19.78
C GLY A 41 -20.00 -15.25 -19.48
N ASN A 42 -19.06 -15.49 -20.39
CA ASN A 42 -17.98 -16.48 -20.24
C ASN A 42 -16.63 -15.80 -20.29
N VAL A 43 -15.68 -16.31 -19.50
CA VAL A 43 -14.28 -15.88 -19.50
C VAL A 43 -13.36 -17.10 -19.59
N GLU A 44 -12.42 -17.08 -20.52
CA GLU A 44 -11.38 -18.11 -20.61
C GLU A 44 -10.25 -17.76 -19.64
N ILE A 45 -9.94 -18.68 -18.73
CA ILE A 45 -8.88 -18.52 -17.73
C ILE A 45 -7.80 -19.56 -17.99
N THR A 46 -6.59 -19.10 -18.18
CA THR A 46 -5.42 -19.95 -18.34
C THR A 46 -4.44 -19.74 -17.19
N ILE A 47 -4.06 -20.80 -16.50
CA ILE A 47 -3.07 -20.82 -15.42
C ILE A 47 -1.91 -21.70 -15.86
N ASN A 48 -0.67 -21.29 -15.52
CA ASN A 48 0.51 -22.12 -15.78
C ASN A 48 1.42 -22.09 -14.53
N THR A 49 1.41 -23.17 -13.76
CA THR A 49 2.16 -23.31 -12.51
C THR A 49 3.67 -23.43 -12.74
N ASP A 50 4.09 -23.85 -13.94
CA ASP A 50 5.50 -23.99 -14.28
C ASP A 50 6.14 -22.67 -14.73
N LYS A 51 5.34 -21.60 -14.80
CA LYS A 51 5.79 -20.27 -15.19
C LYS A 51 5.69 -19.31 -14.01
N GLU A 52 6.75 -19.28 -13.20
CA GLU A 52 6.88 -18.29 -12.13
C GLU A 52 6.94 -16.88 -12.72
N ILE A 53 6.28 -15.94 -12.06
CA ILE A 53 6.30 -14.51 -12.39
C ILE A 53 7.16 -13.74 -11.40
N ASN A 54 6.79 -13.76 -10.12
CA ASN A 54 7.50 -13.10 -9.04
C ASN A 54 7.35 -13.86 -7.73
N ARG A 55 8.30 -13.64 -6.82
CA ARG A 55 8.09 -13.93 -5.40
C ARG A 55 7.13 -12.91 -4.81
N ILE A 56 6.10 -13.39 -4.15
CA ILE A 56 5.14 -12.55 -3.44
C ILE A 56 5.75 -12.18 -2.09
N SER A 57 5.95 -10.90 -1.85
CA SER A 57 6.41 -10.44 -0.54
C SER A 57 5.28 -10.54 0.48
N SER A 58 5.56 -11.12 1.63
CA SER A 58 4.58 -11.13 2.74
C SER A 58 4.18 -9.72 3.20
N TYR A 59 4.99 -8.70 2.96
CA TYR A 59 4.76 -7.33 3.43
C TYR A 59 3.76 -6.52 2.59
N ILE A 60 3.19 -7.08 1.50
CA ILE A 60 2.14 -6.40 0.73
C ILE A 60 0.78 -6.40 1.43
N TYR A 61 0.60 -7.20 2.48
CA TYR A 61 -0.63 -7.29 3.28
C TYR A 61 -0.54 -6.40 4.53
N GLY A 62 -0.01 -5.20 4.38
CA GLY A 62 0.18 -4.25 5.46
C GLY A 62 -1.00 -3.28 5.63
N ILE A 63 -0.99 -2.60 6.76
CA ILE A 63 -1.97 -1.55 7.09
C ILE A 63 -1.29 -0.40 7.84
N ASN A 64 -1.85 0.80 7.68
CA ASN A 64 -1.49 1.97 8.46
C ASN A 64 -2.15 1.92 9.84
N ASP A 65 -1.47 2.38 10.90
CA ASP A 65 -1.96 2.32 12.29
C ASP A 65 -3.13 3.28 12.63
N SER A 66 -3.71 3.90 11.60
CA SER A 66 -4.88 4.78 11.74
C SER A 66 -6.17 4.03 12.07
N CYS A 67 -6.20 2.70 11.96
CA CYS A 67 -7.37 1.88 12.23
C CYS A 67 -7.13 0.78 13.25
N SER A 68 -8.21 0.09 13.64
CA SER A 68 -8.13 -1.10 14.49
C SER A 68 -7.44 -2.26 13.75
N LEU A 69 -6.47 -2.89 14.43
CA LEU A 69 -5.79 -4.09 13.97
C LEU A 69 -6.54 -5.37 14.33
N ALA A 70 -7.66 -5.26 15.03
CA ALA A 70 -8.49 -6.42 15.33
C ALA A 70 -9.20 -6.92 14.06
N ASP A 71 -9.40 -8.22 13.99
CA ASP A 71 -10.15 -8.90 12.94
C ASP A 71 -9.54 -8.74 11.53
N VAL A 72 -8.20 -8.58 11.45
CA VAL A 72 -7.47 -8.55 10.17
C VAL A 72 -6.07 -9.15 10.30
N GLU A 73 -5.74 -10.08 9.41
CA GLU A 73 -4.47 -10.82 9.38
C GLU A 73 -3.41 -10.07 8.56
N VAL A 74 -2.91 -8.95 9.10
CA VAL A 74 -1.87 -8.15 8.45
C VAL A 74 -0.46 -8.62 8.83
N THR A 75 0.48 -8.42 7.91
CA THR A 75 1.87 -8.84 8.06
C THR A 75 2.85 -7.68 8.23
N ALA A 76 2.37 -6.46 8.05
CA ALA A 76 3.14 -5.25 8.26
C ALA A 76 2.25 -4.14 8.82
N VAL A 77 2.81 -3.35 9.71
CA VAL A 77 2.16 -2.13 10.19
C VAL A 77 3.09 -0.93 10.03
N LYS A 78 2.56 0.11 9.41
CA LYS A 78 3.25 1.40 9.25
C LYS A 78 2.69 2.40 10.26
N GLN A 79 3.57 3.14 10.88
CA GLN A 79 3.19 4.31 11.67
C GLN A 79 2.52 5.36 10.78
N LYS A 80 1.48 6.00 11.29
CA LYS A 80 0.70 7.04 10.59
C LYS A 80 1.61 8.08 9.92
N GLY A 81 1.18 8.62 8.78
CA GLY A 81 2.00 9.48 7.93
C GLY A 81 2.02 10.96 8.32
N ASN A 82 1.35 11.80 7.54
CA ASN A 82 1.41 13.27 7.55
C ASN A 82 1.31 13.95 8.92
N SER A 83 0.53 13.38 9.84
CA SER A 83 0.39 13.89 11.21
C SER A 83 1.67 13.76 12.04
N LEU A 84 2.67 13.02 11.55
CA LEU A 84 3.93 12.80 12.25
C LEU A 84 5.06 13.71 11.75
N SER A 85 4.90 14.48 10.67
CA SER A 85 5.95 15.40 10.17
C SER A 85 6.40 16.41 11.23
N SER A 86 5.55 16.72 12.20
CA SER A 86 5.88 17.59 13.35
C SER A 86 5.83 16.88 14.72
N TYR A 87 5.79 15.56 14.74
CA TYR A 87 5.77 14.81 16.00
C TYR A 87 7.08 14.95 16.76
N ASN A 88 6.98 15.36 18.01
CA ASN A 88 8.09 15.41 18.94
C ASN A 88 8.11 14.12 19.77
N TRP A 89 9.00 13.20 19.45
CA TRP A 89 9.10 11.90 20.12
C TRP A 89 9.48 12.01 21.59
N GLU A 90 10.13 13.10 21.99
CA GLU A 90 10.61 13.32 23.36
C GLU A 90 9.46 13.65 24.32
N THR A 91 8.48 14.43 23.85
CA THR A 91 7.35 14.94 24.65
C THR A 91 5.99 14.35 24.22
N ASN A 92 5.94 13.63 23.09
CA ASN A 92 4.73 13.16 22.41
C ASN A 92 3.78 14.28 21.95
N ALA A 93 4.24 15.53 21.89
CA ALA A 93 3.49 16.61 21.29
C ALA A 93 3.49 16.48 19.77
N ALA A 94 2.38 16.84 19.13
CA ALA A 94 2.24 16.90 17.68
C ALA A 94 1.37 18.10 17.28
N ASN A 95 1.60 18.62 16.08
CA ASN A 95 0.78 19.64 15.46
C ASN A 95 0.49 19.21 14.01
N PHE A 96 -0.75 18.92 13.66
CA PHE A 96 -1.08 18.37 12.34
C PHE A 96 -1.15 19.44 11.24
N GLY A 97 -0.63 20.65 11.54
CA GLY A 97 -0.67 21.76 10.59
C GLY A 97 -2.10 22.19 10.28
N ALA A 98 -2.34 22.56 9.03
CA ALA A 98 -3.67 22.97 8.56
C ALA A 98 -4.74 21.88 8.73
N ASP A 99 -4.37 20.61 8.64
CA ASP A 99 -5.29 19.46 8.79
C ASP A 99 -5.83 19.34 10.22
N GLY A 100 -5.15 19.92 11.20
CA GLY A 100 -5.55 19.97 12.62
C GLY A 100 -5.74 21.39 13.15
N ASP A 101 -6.12 22.36 12.31
CA ASP A 101 -6.32 23.76 12.70
C ASP A 101 -5.12 24.36 13.46
N TYR A 102 -3.91 23.89 13.18
CA TYR A 102 -2.65 24.26 13.84
C TYR A 102 -2.67 24.06 15.37
N ILE A 103 -3.40 23.06 15.85
CA ILE A 103 -3.48 22.72 17.27
C ILE A 103 -2.30 21.82 17.66
N SER A 104 -1.44 22.29 18.56
CA SER A 104 -0.46 21.46 19.26
C SER A 104 -1.11 20.72 20.41
N SER A 105 -0.98 19.39 20.42
CA SER A 105 -1.63 18.52 21.39
C SER A 105 -0.84 17.21 21.62
N ASN A 106 -1.23 16.48 22.65
CA ASN A 106 -0.80 15.08 22.86
C ASN A 106 -1.89 14.09 22.38
N GLU A 107 -2.62 14.41 21.31
CA GLU A 107 -3.74 13.61 20.81
C GLU A 107 -3.31 12.18 20.48
N LEU A 108 -2.14 11.99 19.86
CA LEU A 108 -1.59 10.66 19.50
C LEU A 108 -1.46 9.70 20.70
N VAL A 109 -1.35 10.24 21.91
CA VAL A 109 -1.21 9.46 23.16
C VAL A 109 -2.34 9.76 24.16
N SER A 110 -3.41 10.39 23.72
CA SER A 110 -4.53 10.82 24.59
C SER A 110 -5.27 9.67 25.28
N ALA A 111 -5.20 8.46 24.75
CA ALA A 111 -5.76 7.25 25.36
C ALA A 111 -5.02 6.81 26.63
N PHE A 112 -3.80 7.32 26.88
CA PHE A 112 -2.99 6.95 28.04
C PHE A 112 -3.22 7.86 29.22
N SER A 113 -2.92 7.37 30.44
CA SER A 113 -2.98 8.19 31.64
C SER A 113 -1.91 9.28 31.61
N LYS A 114 -2.20 10.43 32.23
CA LYS A 114 -1.29 11.60 32.26
C LYS A 114 0.13 11.28 32.76
N ASN A 115 0.27 10.31 33.66
CA ASN A 115 1.57 9.92 34.19
C ASN A 115 2.44 9.18 33.16
N VAL A 116 1.84 8.59 32.13
CA VAL A 116 2.52 7.80 31.09
C VAL A 116 2.73 8.64 29.83
N MET A 117 1.85 9.62 29.56
CA MET A 117 1.89 10.44 28.35
C MET A 117 3.22 11.17 28.10
N ASN A 118 4.02 11.41 29.17
CA ASN A 118 5.33 12.06 29.07
C ASN A 118 6.48 11.06 28.85
N THR A 119 6.19 9.76 28.64
CA THR A 119 7.23 8.78 28.29
C THR A 119 7.69 9.04 26.86
N PRO A 120 8.99 9.30 26.60
CA PRO A 120 9.46 9.50 25.23
C PRO A 120 9.09 8.35 24.31
N GLY A 121 8.74 8.67 23.07
CA GLY A 121 8.39 7.67 22.05
C GLY A 121 7.15 6.82 22.36
N LEU A 122 6.26 7.27 23.27
CA LEU A 122 5.10 6.47 23.69
C LEU A 122 4.19 6.07 22.53
N TYR A 123 3.99 6.96 21.55
CA TYR A 123 3.18 6.64 20.38
C TYR A 123 3.75 5.45 19.58
N THR A 124 5.06 5.50 19.32
CA THR A 124 5.76 4.41 18.63
C THR A 124 5.79 3.13 19.47
N LYS A 125 6.05 3.27 20.77
CA LYS A 125 5.99 2.12 21.68
C LYS A 125 4.62 1.44 21.67
N ASN A 126 3.54 2.21 21.64
CA ASN A 126 2.17 1.66 21.52
C ASN A 126 1.96 0.89 20.21
N LEU A 127 2.52 1.37 19.09
CA LEU A 127 2.50 0.65 17.82
C LEU A 127 3.21 -0.71 17.95
N LEU A 128 4.41 -0.73 18.53
CA LEU A 128 5.19 -1.96 18.73
C LEU A 128 4.49 -2.94 19.68
N ASP A 129 3.89 -2.43 20.75
CA ASP A 129 3.11 -3.24 21.70
C ASP A 129 1.86 -3.85 21.01
N LYS A 130 1.18 -3.10 20.14
CA LYS A 130 0.06 -3.60 19.33
C LYS A 130 0.52 -4.63 18.30
N ALA A 131 1.60 -4.35 17.57
CA ALA A 131 2.14 -5.29 16.60
C ALA A 131 2.49 -6.62 17.25
N LYS A 132 3.09 -6.57 18.44
CA LYS A 132 3.37 -7.79 19.23
C LYS A 132 2.09 -8.48 19.73
N LEU A 133 1.04 -7.73 20.11
CA LEU A 133 -0.24 -8.30 20.56
C LEU A 133 -0.95 -9.08 19.45
N TYR A 134 -0.83 -8.63 18.21
CA TYR A 134 -1.47 -9.22 17.03
C TYR A 134 -0.48 -10.05 16.18
N ASP A 135 0.69 -10.38 16.72
CA ASP A 135 1.73 -11.18 16.03
C ASP A 135 2.13 -10.65 14.64
N ILE A 136 2.10 -9.32 14.46
CA ILE A 136 2.46 -8.67 13.20
C ILE A 136 4.00 -8.68 13.03
N PRO A 137 4.55 -9.36 12.01
CA PRO A 137 5.99 -9.60 11.92
C PRO A 137 6.82 -8.38 11.55
N ALA A 138 6.23 -7.36 10.89
CA ALA A 138 6.99 -6.21 10.43
C ALA A 138 6.41 -4.88 10.91
N GLN A 139 7.28 -4.03 11.47
CA GLN A 139 6.96 -2.71 11.98
C GLN A 139 7.84 -1.64 11.34
N TYR A 140 7.20 -0.55 10.92
CA TYR A 140 7.86 0.57 10.26
C TYR A 140 7.51 1.90 10.94
N VAL A 141 8.52 2.75 11.14
CA VAL A 141 8.41 4.01 11.88
C VAL A 141 8.71 5.19 10.97
N THR A 142 7.96 6.27 11.12
CA THR A 142 8.17 7.52 10.38
C THR A 142 9.08 8.45 11.20
N LEU A 143 10.18 8.92 10.60
CA LEU A 143 11.10 9.90 11.18
C LEU A 143 10.83 11.29 10.58
N GLN A 144 10.90 12.31 11.42
CA GLN A 144 10.62 13.69 11.02
C GLN A 144 11.78 14.26 10.18
N MET A 145 11.45 14.83 9.02
CA MET A 145 12.41 15.41 8.09
C MET A 145 12.12 16.89 7.76
N MET A 146 10.94 17.39 8.10
CA MET A 146 10.51 18.76 7.81
C MET A 146 11.42 19.82 8.43
N GLY A 147 12.02 19.55 9.56
CA GLY A 147 12.93 20.48 10.26
C GLY A 147 12.33 21.12 11.52
N TYR A 148 11.04 20.92 11.77
CA TYR A 148 10.34 21.44 12.94
C TYR A 148 9.43 20.37 13.55
N ALA A 149 9.38 20.32 14.89
CA ALA A 149 8.46 19.50 15.67
C ALA A 149 7.70 20.37 16.68
N ALA A 150 6.54 19.91 17.12
CA ALA A 150 5.79 20.62 18.17
C ALA A 150 6.58 20.64 19.48
N ASN A 151 6.80 21.81 20.06
CA ASN A 151 7.55 21.96 21.31
C ASN A 151 6.67 21.82 22.54
N ASP A 152 5.37 21.94 22.38
CA ASP A 152 4.38 21.84 23.47
C ASP A 152 3.02 21.30 22.97
N ALA A 153 2.10 21.08 23.91
CA ALA A 153 0.73 20.63 23.67
C ALA A 153 -0.30 21.66 24.19
N LEU A 154 -0.05 22.97 23.96
CA LEU A 154 -0.83 24.06 24.58
C LEU A 154 -1.92 24.64 23.67
N GLY A 155 -2.42 23.88 22.69
CA GLY A 155 -3.51 24.29 21.80
C GLY A 155 -3.02 25.05 20.56
N VAL A 156 -3.85 25.92 20.01
CA VAL A 156 -3.62 26.61 18.73
C VAL A 156 -2.29 27.37 18.73
N VAL A 157 -1.54 27.20 17.62
CA VAL A 157 -0.31 27.96 17.35
C VAL A 157 -0.61 29.01 16.29
N ASN A 158 -0.18 30.26 16.54
CA ASN A 158 -0.37 31.35 15.59
C ASN A 158 0.93 31.67 14.83
N PRO A 159 0.86 32.28 13.65
CA PRO A 159 2.04 32.75 12.93
C PRO A 159 2.95 33.62 13.82
N GLY A 160 4.26 33.35 13.80
CA GLY A 160 5.27 34.07 14.61
C GLY A 160 5.41 33.60 16.05
N GLU A 161 4.77 32.50 16.44
CA GLU A 161 5.00 31.83 17.73
C GLU A 161 6.12 30.78 17.63
N ASP A 162 7.29 31.17 17.16
CA ASP A 162 8.42 30.29 16.83
C ASP A 162 8.87 29.41 18.01
N ARG A 163 8.72 29.87 19.25
CA ARG A 163 9.06 29.09 20.44
C ARG A 163 8.15 27.89 20.72
N ARG A 164 7.03 27.81 19.99
CA ARG A 164 6.11 26.68 20.04
C ARG A 164 6.60 25.50 19.18
N TRP A 165 7.75 25.68 18.49
CA TRP A 165 8.38 24.70 17.63
C TRP A 165 9.79 24.40 18.09
N ALA A 166 10.15 23.12 18.15
CA ALA A 166 11.49 22.64 18.35
C ALA A 166 12.18 22.43 16.99
N GLU A 167 13.48 22.69 16.90
CA GLU A 167 14.26 22.39 15.70
C GLU A 167 14.48 20.88 15.58
N VAL A 168 14.23 20.28 14.43
CA VAL A 168 14.57 18.88 14.15
C VAL A 168 15.95 18.82 13.50
N ARG A 169 16.87 18.07 14.11
CA ARG A 169 18.19 17.75 13.57
C ARG A 169 18.37 16.27 13.35
N PHE A 170 19.04 15.91 12.27
CA PHE A 170 19.22 14.50 11.92
C PHE A 170 20.33 13.84 12.72
N ASN A 171 21.35 14.61 13.14
CA ASN A 171 22.49 14.12 13.89
C ASN A 171 22.79 15.00 15.11
N LYS A 172 23.02 14.34 16.24
CA LYS A 172 23.58 14.93 17.45
C LYS A 172 25.11 14.92 17.36
N THR A 173 25.77 15.99 17.83
CA THR A 173 27.24 16.06 17.84
C THR A 173 27.87 15.43 19.10
N ASP A 174 27.07 15.35 20.15
CA ASP A 174 27.43 14.77 21.42
C ASP A 174 26.94 13.31 21.54
N ASP A 175 27.19 12.66 22.68
CA ASP A 175 26.74 11.31 22.94
C ASP A 175 25.19 11.21 22.88
N LEU A 176 24.67 10.14 22.25
CA LEU A 176 23.25 9.86 22.21
C LEU A 176 22.76 9.43 23.60
N LEU A 177 21.76 10.11 24.11
CA LEU A 177 21.24 9.87 25.46
C LEU A 177 20.15 8.78 25.42
N ILE A 178 20.07 7.98 26.49
CA ILE A 178 18.97 7.02 26.69
C ILE A 178 17.65 7.76 26.97
N TYR A 179 17.72 8.92 27.62
CA TYR A 179 16.61 9.83 27.85
C TYR A 179 16.96 11.18 27.23
N PRO A 180 16.09 11.72 26.34
CA PRO A 180 16.37 12.99 25.67
C PRO A 180 16.41 14.18 26.64
N ASP A 181 17.12 15.25 26.25
CA ASP A 181 17.07 16.53 26.97
C ASP A 181 15.92 17.39 26.44
N ILE A 182 14.76 17.30 27.05
CA ILE A 182 13.55 18.03 26.67
C ILE A 182 13.63 19.58 26.87
N ASN A 183 14.77 20.14 27.24
CA ASN A 183 14.94 21.58 27.53
C ASN A 183 15.87 22.29 26.54
N ASP A 184 16.40 21.58 25.54
CA ASP A 184 17.34 22.17 24.58
C ASP A 184 16.66 22.73 23.32
N ASP A 185 15.31 22.60 23.21
CA ASP A 185 14.49 23.02 22.08
C ASP A 185 14.91 22.34 20.74
N ILE A 186 15.60 21.20 20.78
CA ILE A 186 16.08 20.45 19.62
C ILE A 186 15.66 18.98 19.74
N VAL A 187 15.14 18.42 18.65
CA VAL A 187 14.72 17.02 18.55
C VAL A 187 15.66 16.31 17.58
N TYR A 188 16.43 15.33 18.08
CA TYR A 188 17.42 14.61 17.27
C TYR A 188 16.90 13.29 16.76
N MET A 189 17.05 13.04 15.42
CA MET A 189 16.54 11.81 14.81
C MET A 189 17.46 10.60 15.01
N ASP A 190 18.78 10.76 15.04
CA ASP A 190 19.69 9.67 15.39
C ASP A 190 19.53 9.23 16.85
N GLU A 191 19.25 10.17 17.75
CA GLU A 191 18.93 9.86 19.15
C GLU A 191 17.60 9.12 19.26
N TYR A 192 16.59 9.51 18.46
CA TYR A 192 15.32 8.77 18.39
C TYR A 192 15.51 7.32 17.92
N VAL A 193 16.27 7.11 16.83
CA VAL A 193 16.59 5.75 16.35
C VAL A 193 17.35 4.97 17.42
N SER A 194 18.32 5.61 18.11
CA SER A 194 19.06 4.99 19.23
C SER A 194 18.14 4.59 20.39
N TYR A 195 17.21 5.48 20.75
CA TYR A 195 16.19 5.20 21.77
C TYR A 195 15.34 3.96 21.40
N LEU A 196 14.91 3.89 20.14
CA LEU A 196 14.10 2.77 19.64
C LEU A 196 14.89 1.45 19.58
N VAL A 197 16.15 1.48 19.14
CA VAL A 197 17.06 0.33 19.15
C VAL A 197 17.32 -0.15 20.58
N ASN A 198 17.53 0.75 21.51
CA ASN A 198 17.71 0.39 22.93
C ASN A 198 16.46 -0.27 23.54
N SER A 199 15.26 0.06 23.04
CA SER A 199 14.01 -0.48 23.55
C SER A 199 13.51 -1.74 22.84
N ALA A 200 13.76 -1.89 21.54
CA ALA A 200 13.21 -2.95 20.68
C ALA A 200 14.28 -3.86 20.07
N GLY A 201 15.58 -3.49 20.12
CA GLY A 201 16.66 -4.18 19.42
C GLY A 201 16.94 -3.62 18.03
N PHE A 202 18.01 -4.10 17.40
CA PHE A 202 18.32 -3.82 16.00
C PHE A 202 17.31 -4.52 15.06
N ALA A 203 17.14 -4.03 13.86
CA ALA A 203 16.28 -4.67 12.85
C ALA A 203 16.72 -6.11 12.58
N SER A 204 18.03 -6.40 12.59
CA SER A 204 18.58 -7.77 12.48
C SER A 204 18.18 -8.70 13.63
N ASP A 205 17.81 -8.16 14.78
CA ASP A 205 17.48 -8.90 16.00
C ASP A 205 15.97 -8.87 16.32
N GLY A 206 15.15 -8.54 15.31
CA GLY A 206 13.69 -8.48 15.43
C GLY A 206 13.16 -7.15 15.97
N GLY A 207 13.96 -6.09 15.93
CA GLY A 207 13.52 -4.72 16.19
C GLY A 207 12.73 -4.11 15.03
N ILE A 208 12.77 -2.78 14.91
CA ILE A 208 12.04 -2.04 13.87
C ILE A 208 12.62 -2.37 12.49
N ASN A 209 11.80 -2.89 11.57
CA ASN A 209 12.23 -3.33 10.24
C ASN A 209 12.78 -2.20 9.37
N GLY A 210 12.23 -0.99 9.52
CA GLY A 210 12.71 0.16 8.75
C GLY A 210 12.07 1.48 9.14
N TYR A 211 12.65 2.53 8.56
CA TYR A 211 12.28 3.91 8.84
C TYR A 211 11.92 4.64 7.55
N PHE A 212 10.78 5.32 7.57
CA PHE A 212 10.37 6.23 6.52
C PHE A 212 11.02 7.60 6.69
N LEU A 213 11.43 8.17 5.56
CA LEU A 213 11.96 9.53 5.47
C LEU A 213 10.81 10.54 5.36
N ASP A 214 10.07 10.71 6.47
CA ASP A 214 8.84 11.50 6.59
C ASP A 214 7.67 10.97 5.74
N SER A 215 6.70 11.83 5.44
CA SER A 215 5.48 11.52 4.68
C SER A 215 5.03 12.75 3.90
N GLU A 216 4.79 12.60 2.60
CA GLU A 216 4.31 13.64 1.66
C GLU A 216 5.04 14.98 1.82
N PRO A 217 6.38 14.99 1.71
CA PRO A 217 7.18 16.19 1.94
C PRO A 217 6.82 17.36 1.01
N GLU A 218 6.29 17.08 -0.17
CA GLU A 218 5.81 18.08 -1.12
C GLU A 218 4.62 18.89 -0.61
N SER A 219 3.99 18.48 0.49
CA SER A 219 2.86 19.18 1.10
C SER A 219 3.23 20.06 2.30
N TRP A 220 4.49 20.02 2.77
CA TRP A 220 4.89 20.73 4.00
C TRP A 220 4.63 22.23 3.96
N THR A 221 4.98 22.89 2.88
CA THR A 221 4.80 24.35 2.73
C THR A 221 3.33 24.76 2.87
N GLU A 222 2.41 23.99 2.27
CA GLU A 222 0.99 24.26 2.36
C GLU A 222 0.42 23.88 3.74
N ARG A 223 0.78 22.68 4.23
CA ARG A 223 0.28 22.14 5.50
C ARG A 223 0.77 22.94 6.71
N TYR A 224 2.01 23.42 6.69
CA TYR A 224 2.62 24.18 7.78
C TYR A 224 2.88 25.65 7.40
N ALA A 225 1.95 26.27 6.67
CA ALA A 225 2.08 27.63 6.17
C ALA A 225 2.35 28.70 7.25
N ILE A 226 2.01 28.43 8.52
CA ILE A 226 2.31 29.32 9.65
C ILE A 226 3.79 29.37 10.02
N LEU A 227 4.61 28.40 9.57
CA LEU A 227 6.05 28.36 9.84
C LEU A 227 6.86 29.21 8.85
N ASP A 228 6.24 29.69 7.77
CA ASP A 228 6.92 30.44 6.69
C ASP A 228 8.16 29.70 6.14
N ILE A 229 8.04 28.36 6.02
CA ILE A 229 9.12 27.53 5.45
C ILE A 229 9.20 27.73 3.95
N ASP A 230 10.42 27.74 3.42
CA ASP A 230 10.64 27.80 1.97
C ASP A 230 10.03 26.57 1.27
N SER A 231 9.61 26.74 0.02
CA SER A 231 9.19 25.62 -0.83
C SER A 231 10.27 24.57 -0.93
N LEU A 232 9.90 23.30 -0.74
CA LEU A 232 10.82 22.18 -0.81
C LEU A 232 11.27 21.94 -2.25
N THR A 233 12.53 22.15 -2.55
CA THR A 233 13.08 21.83 -3.88
C THR A 233 13.42 20.35 -4.04
N ALA A 234 13.47 19.86 -5.28
CA ALA A 234 13.88 18.48 -5.58
C ALA A 234 15.30 18.18 -5.04
N ALA A 235 16.22 19.14 -5.16
CA ALA A 235 17.58 19.01 -4.63
C ALA A 235 17.63 18.96 -3.11
N GLU A 236 16.79 19.74 -2.46
CA GLU A 236 16.70 19.76 -1.00
C GLU A 236 16.10 18.46 -0.46
N LEU A 237 15.05 17.93 -1.08
CA LEU A 237 14.46 16.65 -0.69
C LEU A 237 15.49 15.51 -0.75
N VAL A 238 16.28 15.42 -1.83
CA VAL A 238 17.39 14.45 -1.92
C VAL A 238 18.41 14.69 -0.81
N SER A 239 18.79 15.94 -0.57
CA SER A 239 19.79 16.28 0.45
C SER A 239 19.34 15.88 1.87
N ARG A 240 18.11 16.21 2.25
CA ARG A 240 17.52 15.85 3.55
C ARG A 240 17.36 14.32 3.66
N SER A 241 16.84 13.66 2.61
CA SER A 241 16.72 12.19 2.57
C SER A 241 18.06 11.50 2.79
N ALA A 242 19.12 11.93 2.09
CA ALA A 242 20.45 11.33 2.22
C ALA A 242 21.07 11.57 3.62
N GLN A 243 20.83 12.73 4.23
CA GLN A 243 21.32 13.03 5.56
C GLN A 243 20.60 12.20 6.63
N LEU A 244 19.27 12.16 6.61
CA LEU A 244 18.47 11.37 7.57
C LEU A 244 18.75 9.87 7.40
N ALA A 245 18.81 9.36 6.17
CA ALA A 245 19.17 7.97 5.89
C ALA A 245 20.54 7.60 6.45
N LYS A 246 21.53 8.51 6.36
CA LYS A 246 22.85 8.30 6.94
C LYS A 246 22.78 8.22 8.47
N SER A 247 21.95 9.03 9.11
CA SER A 247 21.73 9.00 10.56
C SER A 247 21.15 7.65 10.99
N VAL A 248 20.12 7.16 10.30
CA VAL A 248 19.56 5.83 10.53
C VAL A 248 20.65 4.75 10.40
N LYS A 249 21.36 4.71 9.26
CA LYS A 249 22.39 3.69 8.97
C LYS A 249 23.64 3.80 9.87
N SER A 250 23.82 4.89 10.59
CA SER A 250 24.88 5.02 11.59
C SER A 250 24.52 4.36 12.91
N VAL A 251 23.24 4.34 13.27
CA VAL A 251 22.71 3.77 14.52
C VAL A 251 22.28 2.33 14.31
N ASP A 252 21.42 2.08 13.30
CA ASP A 252 20.98 0.74 12.90
C ASP A 252 21.30 0.46 11.42
N PRO A 253 22.48 -0.11 11.13
CA PRO A 253 22.86 -0.46 9.77
C PRO A 253 21.97 -1.50 9.10
N SER A 254 21.24 -2.30 9.89
CA SER A 254 20.37 -3.39 9.43
C SER A 254 18.96 -2.92 9.07
N ALA A 255 18.50 -1.81 9.64
CA ALA A 255 17.18 -1.26 9.35
C ALA A 255 17.07 -0.76 7.91
N MET A 256 15.93 -1.01 7.27
CA MET A 256 15.64 -0.47 5.94
C MET A 256 15.36 1.04 6.01
N VAL A 257 15.73 1.74 4.95
CA VAL A 257 15.37 3.15 4.73
C VAL A 257 14.42 3.22 3.54
N LEU A 258 13.25 3.81 3.76
CA LEU A 258 12.17 3.93 2.80
C LEU A 258 11.87 5.41 2.50
N GLY A 259 11.68 5.76 1.25
CA GLY A 259 11.33 7.12 0.83
C GLY A 259 11.34 7.30 -0.69
N PRO A 260 10.94 8.48 -1.20
CA PRO A 260 10.66 9.74 -0.49
C PRO A 260 9.23 9.87 0.07
N SER A 261 8.36 8.87 -0.07
CA SER A 261 6.96 8.84 0.39
C SER A 261 6.11 10.00 -0.17
N VAL A 262 6.37 10.40 -1.42
CA VAL A 262 5.57 11.43 -2.11
C VAL A 262 4.28 10.85 -2.66
N SER A 263 3.22 11.69 -2.77
CA SER A 263 1.86 11.25 -3.06
C SER A 263 1.39 11.67 -4.46
N GLY A 264 0.92 10.66 -5.22
CA GLY A 264 0.23 10.85 -6.48
C GLY A 264 1.15 11.10 -7.69
N ILE A 265 0.60 10.88 -8.89
CA ILE A 265 1.35 10.91 -10.16
C ILE A 265 2.02 12.26 -10.41
N GLU A 266 1.39 13.38 -10.01
CA GLU A 266 1.97 14.71 -10.20
C GLU A 266 3.27 14.88 -9.41
N SER A 267 3.29 14.39 -8.15
CA SER A 267 4.50 14.39 -7.31
C SER A 267 5.58 13.49 -7.88
N TYR A 268 5.22 12.32 -8.43
CA TYR A 268 6.18 11.42 -9.07
C TYR A 268 6.84 12.05 -10.30
N VAL A 269 6.10 12.89 -11.03
CA VAL A 269 6.60 13.49 -12.27
C VAL A 269 7.47 14.71 -12.01
N ASN A 270 7.07 15.61 -11.12
CA ASN A 270 7.70 16.92 -11.01
C ASN A 270 7.64 17.54 -9.60
N LEU A 271 7.40 16.73 -8.56
CA LEU A 271 7.27 17.17 -7.15
C LEU A 271 6.29 18.35 -7.01
N LYS A 272 5.08 18.22 -7.64
CA LYS A 272 4.05 19.27 -7.75
C LYS A 272 4.54 20.57 -8.38
N ASN A 273 5.38 20.48 -9.42
CA ASN A 273 5.95 21.60 -10.18
C ASN A 273 6.90 22.50 -9.37
N GLU A 274 7.68 21.93 -8.47
CA GLU A 274 8.67 22.69 -7.72
C GLU A 274 9.65 23.44 -8.64
N ASP A 275 10.06 24.62 -8.18
CA ASP A 275 10.76 25.63 -9.01
C ASP A 275 12.06 25.14 -9.65
N ASP A 276 12.80 24.27 -8.93
CA ASP A 276 14.08 23.74 -9.42
C ASP A 276 13.93 22.58 -10.40
N TRP A 277 12.76 21.93 -10.49
CA TRP A 277 12.50 20.82 -11.42
C TRP A 277 12.83 21.18 -12.88
N ARG A 278 12.58 22.42 -13.27
CA ARG A 278 12.93 22.91 -14.62
C ARG A 278 14.41 22.72 -14.98
N ASN A 279 15.31 22.60 -13.98
CA ASN A 279 16.74 22.41 -14.21
C ASN A 279 17.09 20.95 -14.54
N TYR A 280 16.20 20.01 -14.22
CA TYR A 280 16.45 18.56 -14.29
C TYR A 280 15.65 17.85 -15.39
N LYS A 281 14.51 18.38 -15.81
CA LYS A 281 13.56 17.76 -16.77
C LYS A 281 14.13 17.46 -18.15
N GLU A 282 15.25 18.08 -18.56
CA GLU A 282 15.94 17.77 -19.81
C GLU A 282 16.86 16.53 -19.68
N THR A 283 17.18 16.12 -18.45
CA THR A 283 18.05 14.97 -18.14
C THR A 283 17.25 13.78 -17.66
N TYR A 284 16.21 13.99 -16.87
CA TYR A 284 15.39 12.97 -16.25
C TYR A 284 13.96 13.03 -16.78
N SER A 285 13.36 11.87 -17.02
CA SER A 285 11.99 11.76 -17.55
C SER A 285 10.94 12.27 -16.55
N TRP A 286 11.19 12.02 -15.27
CA TRP A 286 10.36 12.44 -14.14
C TRP A 286 11.20 12.61 -12.87
N PHE A 287 10.61 13.17 -11.81
CA PHE A 287 11.30 13.40 -10.53
C PHE A 287 11.82 12.10 -9.90
N ILE A 288 11.12 10.99 -10.02
CA ILE A 288 11.57 9.69 -9.47
C ILE A 288 12.93 9.26 -10.05
N ASP A 289 13.19 9.46 -11.35
CA ASP A 289 14.50 9.19 -11.96
C ASP A 289 15.61 10.00 -11.28
N TYR A 290 15.35 11.30 -11.09
CA TYR A 290 16.27 12.22 -10.43
C TYR A 290 16.53 11.81 -8.99
N TYR A 291 15.48 11.47 -8.24
CA TYR A 291 15.60 11.06 -6.83
C TYR A 291 16.44 9.79 -6.69
N LEU A 292 16.13 8.76 -7.46
CA LEU A 292 16.86 7.49 -7.44
C LEU A 292 18.33 7.66 -7.78
N ASP A 293 18.66 8.39 -8.86
CA ASP A 293 20.05 8.58 -9.29
C ASP A 293 20.86 9.37 -8.24
N ASN A 294 20.28 10.41 -7.65
CA ASN A 294 20.96 11.20 -6.64
C ASN A 294 21.09 10.46 -5.30
N MET A 295 20.11 9.64 -4.89
CA MET A 295 20.24 8.77 -3.71
C MET A 295 21.31 7.68 -3.93
N ARG A 296 21.43 7.12 -5.15
CA ARG A 296 22.52 6.22 -5.51
C ARG A 296 23.88 6.93 -5.40
N MET A 297 24.02 8.13 -5.98
CA MET A 297 25.26 8.90 -5.89
C MET A 297 25.62 9.26 -4.43
N ALA A 298 24.63 9.58 -3.60
CA ALA A 298 24.83 9.81 -2.18
C ALA A 298 25.29 8.54 -1.45
N SER A 299 24.75 7.39 -1.80
CA SER A 299 25.12 6.09 -1.27
C SER A 299 26.55 5.71 -1.65
N ASP A 300 26.93 5.89 -2.92
CA ASP A 300 28.27 5.65 -3.42
C ASP A 300 29.31 6.53 -2.65
N LYS A 301 28.99 7.80 -2.47
CA LYS A 301 29.83 8.73 -1.70
C LYS A 301 29.95 8.35 -0.23
N ASN A 302 28.88 7.80 0.36
CA ASN A 302 28.86 7.39 1.76
C ASN A 302 29.49 5.99 1.99
N GLY A 303 29.66 5.18 0.93
CA GLY A 303 30.13 3.80 1.00
C GLY A 303 29.13 2.81 1.62
N LYS A 304 27.87 3.22 1.77
CA LYS A 304 26.73 2.40 2.26
C LYS A 304 25.47 2.76 1.49
N ARG A 305 24.59 1.79 1.27
CA ARG A 305 23.27 2.03 0.71
C ARG A 305 22.44 2.91 1.66
N LEU A 306 21.89 4.00 1.14
CA LEU A 306 21.08 4.98 1.88
C LEU A 306 19.58 4.92 1.57
N LEU A 307 19.20 4.22 0.49
CA LEU A 307 17.80 3.99 0.14
C LEU A 307 17.64 2.52 -0.22
N ASP A 308 16.90 1.79 0.60
CA ASP A 308 16.63 0.37 0.38
C ASP A 308 15.33 0.16 -0.38
N VAL A 309 14.36 1.05 -0.20
CA VAL A 309 13.02 0.96 -0.77
C VAL A 309 12.61 2.32 -1.34
N LEU A 310 12.26 2.36 -2.62
CA LEU A 310 11.50 3.46 -3.20
C LEU A 310 10.08 3.35 -2.68
N ASP A 311 9.71 4.26 -1.80
CA ASP A 311 8.38 4.32 -1.22
C ASP A 311 7.56 5.48 -1.75
N LEU A 312 6.30 5.21 -2.05
CA LEU A 312 5.37 6.16 -2.64
C LEU A 312 3.98 6.00 -2.00
N HIS A 313 3.15 7.04 -2.09
CA HIS A 313 1.75 6.98 -1.72
C HIS A 313 0.88 7.04 -2.98
N PHE A 314 -0.17 6.22 -3.03
CA PHE A 314 -1.10 6.19 -4.14
C PHE A 314 -2.56 6.17 -3.69
N PHE A 315 -3.26 7.26 -3.92
CA PHE A 315 -4.70 7.36 -3.77
C PHE A 315 -5.32 7.60 -5.14
N THR A 316 -6.35 6.80 -5.50
CA THR A 316 -6.99 6.98 -6.80
C THR A 316 -7.64 8.36 -6.93
N GLU A 317 -7.38 9.04 -8.03
CA GLU A 317 -8.07 10.28 -8.41
C GLU A 317 -9.22 10.03 -9.40
N ALA A 318 -9.55 8.75 -9.64
CA ALA A 318 -10.60 8.36 -10.58
C ALA A 318 -11.93 9.04 -10.24
N LYS A 319 -12.65 9.40 -11.28
CA LYS A 319 -14.01 9.95 -11.17
C LYS A 319 -14.97 9.08 -11.98
N SER A 320 -16.15 8.88 -11.42
CA SER A 320 -17.23 8.20 -12.11
C SER A 320 -17.63 8.92 -13.40
N ALA A 321 -18.48 8.29 -14.20
CA ALA A 321 -19.09 8.90 -15.38
C ALA A 321 -19.87 10.19 -15.05
N LEU A 322 -20.27 10.37 -13.79
CA LEU A 322 -20.92 11.58 -13.26
C LEU A 322 -19.92 12.56 -12.62
N LEU A 323 -18.62 12.34 -12.79
CA LEU A 323 -17.53 13.15 -12.23
C LEU A 323 -17.44 13.12 -10.68
N GLU A 324 -18.02 12.11 -10.05
CA GLU A 324 -17.94 11.90 -8.60
C GLU A 324 -16.59 11.25 -8.26
N PRO A 325 -15.87 11.70 -7.23
CA PRO A 325 -14.63 11.04 -6.77
C PRO A 325 -14.94 9.61 -6.30
N VAL A 326 -14.30 8.61 -6.87
CA VAL A 326 -14.61 7.21 -6.52
C VAL A 326 -14.11 6.83 -5.12
N ILE A 327 -13.07 7.50 -4.64
CA ILE A 327 -12.48 7.21 -3.34
C ILE A 327 -13.46 7.46 -2.18
N SER A 328 -14.31 8.48 -2.31
CA SER A 328 -15.22 8.93 -1.23
C SER A 328 -16.72 8.83 -1.57
N THR A 329 -17.10 8.22 -2.70
CA THR A 329 -18.47 8.18 -3.17
C THR A 329 -18.97 6.76 -3.37
N ASP A 330 -20.19 6.47 -2.93
CA ASP A 330 -20.82 5.15 -2.94
C ASP A 330 -22.05 5.07 -3.88
N THR A 331 -21.96 5.68 -5.05
CA THR A 331 -22.96 5.51 -6.09
C THR A 331 -22.63 4.32 -7.00
N LYS A 332 -23.64 3.81 -7.71
CA LYS A 332 -23.42 2.74 -8.68
C LYS A 332 -22.27 3.05 -9.65
N PHE A 333 -22.22 4.27 -10.19
CA PHE A 333 -21.20 4.67 -11.17
C PHE A 333 -19.81 4.84 -10.52
N ALA A 334 -19.75 5.30 -9.28
CA ALA A 334 -18.50 5.37 -8.53
C ALA A 334 -17.97 3.96 -8.21
N ASN A 335 -18.85 3.04 -7.82
CA ASN A 335 -18.52 1.65 -7.54
C ASN A 335 -18.01 0.90 -8.78
N GLU A 336 -18.64 1.09 -9.95
CA GLU A 336 -18.18 0.53 -11.22
C GLU A 336 -16.76 1.03 -11.57
N GLU A 337 -16.53 2.32 -11.48
CA GLU A 337 -15.20 2.92 -11.80
C GLU A 337 -14.12 2.56 -10.76
N ARG A 338 -14.47 2.49 -9.46
CA ARG A 338 -13.55 2.04 -8.39
C ARG A 338 -12.92 0.70 -8.70
N MET A 339 -13.72 -0.28 -9.10
CA MET A 339 -13.25 -1.61 -9.46
C MET A 339 -12.37 -1.64 -10.73
N GLN A 340 -12.44 -0.61 -11.56
CA GLN A 340 -11.58 -0.46 -12.75
C GLN A 340 -10.31 0.36 -12.43
N ALA A 341 -10.34 1.23 -11.42
CA ALA A 341 -9.26 2.16 -11.11
C ALA A 341 -7.92 1.46 -10.79
N VAL A 342 -7.95 0.26 -10.21
CA VAL A 342 -6.76 -0.56 -9.91
C VAL A 342 -5.90 -0.81 -11.17
N ARG A 343 -6.49 -0.80 -12.35
CA ARG A 343 -5.81 -1.02 -13.64
C ARG A 343 -4.75 0.05 -13.95
N VAL A 344 -4.83 1.25 -13.37
CA VAL A 344 -3.83 2.30 -13.57
C VAL A 344 -2.43 1.86 -13.12
N LEU A 345 -2.36 0.90 -12.19
CA LEU A 345 -1.10 0.38 -11.67
C LEU A 345 -0.36 -0.50 -12.66
N TRP A 346 -1.06 -1.23 -13.55
CA TRP A 346 -0.46 -2.29 -14.36
C TRP A 346 -0.89 -2.36 -15.84
N ASP A 347 -2.09 -1.86 -16.21
CA ASP A 347 -2.66 -2.05 -17.54
C ASP A 347 -2.38 -0.86 -18.46
N SER A 348 -1.54 -1.09 -19.47
CA SER A 348 -1.18 -0.07 -20.46
C SER A 348 -2.36 0.40 -21.34
N ASN A 349 -3.45 -0.38 -21.39
CA ASN A 349 -4.65 -0.04 -22.16
C ASN A 349 -5.65 0.82 -21.35
N TYR A 350 -5.45 0.94 -20.05
CA TYR A 350 -6.30 1.74 -19.18
C TYR A 350 -5.73 3.17 -19.00
N THR A 351 -6.62 4.13 -18.86
CA THR A 351 -6.28 5.48 -18.42
C THR A 351 -7.33 5.89 -17.41
N GLU A 352 -6.91 6.11 -16.19
CA GLU A 352 -7.78 6.54 -15.11
C GLU A 352 -8.56 7.80 -15.50
N ASN A 353 -9.84 7.85 -15.17
CA ASN A 353 -10.69 9.00 -15.45
C ASN A 353 -10.40 10.17 -14.48
N SER A 354 -9.16 10.64 -14.47
CA SER A 354 -8.70 11.83 -13.74
C SER A 354 -8.03 12.83 -14.69
N ALA A 355 -7.87 14.07 -14.24
CA ALA A 355 -7.13 15.07 -15.01
C ALA A 355 -5.62 14.75 -15.02
N THR A 356 -5.11 14.32 -13.87
CA THR A 356 -3.71 13.99 -13.64
C THR A 356 -3.26 12.81 -14.50
N ALA A 357 -4.01 11.69 -14.50
CA ALA A 357 -3.67 10.53 -15.32
C ALA A 357 -3.71 10.82 -16.82
N ARG A 358 -4.61 11.70 -17.28
CA ARG A 358 -4.64 12.14 -18.68
C ARG A 358 -3.45 13.04 -19.03
N LEU A 359 -3.05 13.94 -18.13
CA LEU A 359 -1.92 14.85 -18.33
C LEU A 359 -0.59 14.08 -18.38
N TYR A 360 -0.43 13.12 -17.50
CA TYR A 360 0.81 12.34 -17.31
C TYR A 360 0.71 10.89 -17.82
N LYS A 361 -0.12 10.65 -18.84
CA LYS A 361 -0.34 9.31 -19.41
C LYS A 361 0.94 8.56 -19.81
N GLN A 362 1.99 9.28 -20.18
CA GLN A 362 3.29 8.69 -20.55
C GLN A 362 4.02 8.03 -19.35
N HIS A 363 3.55 8.27 -18.12
CA HIS A 363 4.09 7.68 -16.89
C HIS A 363 3.16 6.59 -16.29
N THR A 364 2.19 6.11 -17.09
CA THR A 364 1.33 4.97 -16.74
C THR A 364 1.54 3.83 -17.75
N PRO A 365 1.36 2.55 -17.36
CA PRO A 365 0.97 2.09 -16.01
C PRO A 365 2.07 2.30 -14.97
N ILE A 366 1.68 2.57 -13.73
CA ILE A 366 2.58 3.11 -12.68
C ILE A 366 3.69 2.13 -12.31
N ILE A 367 3.37 0.88 -11.95
CA ILE A 367 4.35 -0.08 -11.41
C ILE A 367 5.43 -0.42 -12.45
N PRO A 368 5.11 -0.79 -13.71
CA PRO A 368 6.12 -1.05 -14.72
C PRO A 368 7.07 0.12 -14.98
N MET A 369 6.56 1.37 -14.94
CA MET A 369 7.38 2.58 -15.11
C MET A 369 8.33 2.79 -13.94
N LEU A 370 7.85 2.66 -12.69
CA LEU A 370 8.67 2.75 -11.48
C LEU A 370 9.77 1.69 -11.46
N GLN A 371 9.44 0.45 -11.80
CA GLN A 371 10.41 -0.63 -11.88
C GLN A 371 11.47 -0.39 -12.97
N ALA A 372 11.09 0.24 -14.10
CA ALA A 372 12.04 0.62 -15.13
C ALA A 372 13.02 1.68 -14.62
N SER A 373 12.54 2.69 -13.88
CA SER A 373 13.37 3.70 -13.23
C SER A 373 14.32 3.11 -12.20
N ILE A 374 13.83 2.21 -11.34
CA ILE A 374 14.66 1.50 -10.36
C ILE A 374 15.80 0.75 -11.07
N ARG A 375 15.48 -0.05 -12.10
CA ARG A 375 16.50 -0.80 -12.85
C ARG A 375 17.54 0.08 -13.51
N MET A 376 17.15 1.29 -13.94
CA MET A 376 18.02 2.21 -14.65
C MET A 376 18.90 3.05 -13.71
N TYR A 377 18.33 3.60 -12.65
CA TYR A 377 18.97 4.63 -11.85
C TYR A 377 19.50 4.14 -10.50
N TYR A 378 18.82 3.19 -9.85
CA TYR A 378 19.29 2.62 -8.59
C TYR A 378 18.89 1.14 -8.47
N PRO A 379 19.58 0.23 -9.19
CA PRO A 379 19.28 -1.19 -9.16
C PRO A 379 19.24 -1.77 -7.74
N ASP A 380 18.45 -2.82 -7.56
CA ASP A 380 18.22 -3.52 -6.29
C ASP A 380 17.46 -2.70 -5.23
N THR A 381 16.99 -1.50 -5.55
CA THR A 381 16.00 -0.80 -4.72
C THR A 381 14.65 -1.51 -4.86
N LYS A 382 14.01 -1.77 -3.73
CA LYS A 382 12.67 -2.37 -3.69
C LYS A 382 11.62 -1.30 -3.94
N LEU A 383 10.38 -1.69 -4.28
CA LEU A 383 9.25 -0.77 -4.49
C LEU A 383 8.21 -0.97 -3.40
N SER A 384 7.71 0.11 -2.81
CA SER A 384 6.58 0.07 -1.87
C SER A 384 5.53 1.14 -2.15
N PHE A 385 4.30 0.84 -1.67
CA PHE A 385 3.20 1.79 -1.56
C PHE A 385 2.73 1.79 -0.10
N SER A 386 3.41 2.58 0.74
CA SER A 386 3.17 2.56 2.19
C SER A 386 1.89 3.25 2.62
N GLU A 387 1.27 4.00 1.73
CA GLU A 387 -0.11 4.46 1.84
C GLU A 387 -0.79 4.33 0.48
N TYR A 388 -1.85 3.52 0.41
CA TYR A 388 -2.70 3.45 -0.77
C TYR A 388 -4.15 3.22 -0.39
N ASN A 389 -5.07 3.71 -1.23
CA ASN A 389 -6.50 3.44 -1.08
C ASN A 389 -7.25 3.66 -2.40
N PHE A 390 -8.26 2.81 -2.66
CA PHE A 390 -9.22 2.96 -3.75
C PHE A 390 -10.61 3.35 -3.26
N GLY A 391 -10.80 3.48 -1.93
CA GLY A 391 -12.05 3.86 -1.30
C GLY A 391 -13.04 2.71 -1.10
N GLY A 392 -14.22 3.03 -0.58
CA GLY A 392 -15.33 2.10 -0.40
C GLY A 392 -15.07 1.00 0.63
N GLY A 393 -14.42 1.29 1.75
CA GLY A 393 -14.06 0.32 2.77
C GLY A 393 -15.23 -0.50 3.32
N ASN A 394 -16.40 0.11 3.42
CA ASN A 394 -17.67 -0.48 3.87
C ASN A 394 -18.55 -1.01 2.73
N ASN A 395 -18.03 -1.13 1.52
CA ASN A 395 -18.77 -1.52 0.33
C ASN A 395 -18.05 -2.62 -0.43
N ILE A 396 -18.81 -3.56 -1.02
CA ILE A 396 -18.24 -4.68 -1.79
C ILE A 396 -17.30 -4.23 -2.92
N SER A 397 -17.55 -3.06 -3.54
CA SER A 397 -16.66 -2.55 -4.59
C SER A 397 -15.27 -2.17 -4.05
N GLY A 398 -15.20 -1.70 -2.80
CA GLY A 398 -13.92 -1.48 -2.10
C GLY A 398 -13.22 -2.79 -1.73
N GLY A 399 -13.98 -3.80 -1.30
CA GLY A 399 -13.44 -5.15 -1.06
C GLY A 399 -12.89 -5.78 -2.34
N ILE A 400 -13.60 -5.64 -3.47
CA ILE A 400 -13.14 -6.10 -4.79
C ILE A 400 -11.89 -5.36 -5.23
N ALA A 401 -11.86 -4.02 -5.11
CA ALA A 401 -10.67 -3.24 -5.45
C ALA A 401 -9.47 -3.61 -4.57
N GLN A 402 -9.70 -3.87 -3.27
CA GLN A 402 -8.66 -4.31 -2.34
C GLN A 402 -8.14 -5.71 -2.70
N ALA A 403 -9.00 -6.68 -3.02
CA ALA A 403 -8.58 -8.01 -3.44
C ALA A 403 -7.81 -7.95 -4.78
N ASP A 404 -8.27 -7.13 -5.71
CA ASP A 404 -7.64 -6.93 -7.02
C ASP A 404 -6.23 -6.31 -6.88
N VAL A 405 -6.08 -5.27 -6.05
CA VAL A 405 -4.78 -4.61 -5.86
C VAL A 405 -3.76 -5.51 -5.16
N LEU A 406 -4.18 -6.35 -4.20
CA LEU A 406 -3.29 -7.33 -3.56
C LEU A 406 -2.77 -8.35 -4.58
N GLY A 407 -3.63 -8.86 -5.46
CA GLY A 407 -3.22 -9.72 -6.56
C GLY A 407 -2.26 -9.05 -7.53
N VAL A 408 -2.50 -7.77 -7.87
CA VAL A 408 -1.57 -6.96 -8.69
C VAL A 408 -0.22 -6.80 -7.98
N PHE A 409 -0.19 -6.45 -6.70
CA PHE A 409 1.06 -6.26 -5.98
C PHE A 409 1.91 -7.54 -5.92
N GLY A 410 1.28 -8.70 -5.70
CA GLY A 410 1.96 -9.99 -5.74
C GLY A 410 2.52 -10.31 -7.13
N ARG A 411 1.70 -10.16 -8.17
CA ARG A 411 2.09 -10.42 -9.56
C ARG A 411 3.21 -9.49 -10.03
N GLU A 412 3.13 -8.20 -9.70
CA GLU A 412 4.12 -7.20 -10.12
C GLU A 412 5.36 -7.14 -9.22
N GLY A 413 5.44 -7.94 -8.15
CA GLY A 413 6.62 -8.01 -7.26
C GLY A 413 6.83 -6.75 -6.43
N VAL A 414 5.76 -6.12 -5.97
CA VAL A 414 5.83 -5.04 -4.98
C VAL A 414 6.35 -5.60 -3.66
N TYR A 415 7.28 -4.90 -3.03
CA TYR A 415 7.91 -5.37 -1.79
C TYR A 415 7.06 -5.17 -0.56
N MET A 416 6.41 -4.01 -0.45
CA MET A 416 5.60 -3.65 0.70
C MET A 416 4.42 -2.78 0.26
N ALA A 417 3.27 -2.98 0.88
CA ALA A 417 2.13 -2.09 0.70
C ALA A 417 1.34 -2.02 2.02
N CYS A 418 0.90 -0.82 2.41
CA CYS A 418 0.02 -0.64 3.56
C CYS A 418 -1.24 0.10 3.15
N LEU A 419 -2.38 -0.55 3.36
CA LEU A 419 -3.67 0.11 3.21
C LEU A 419 -3.74 1.30 4.17
N SER A 420 -4.04 2.49 3.64
CA SER A 420 -4.34 3.70 4.42
C SER A 420 -5.84 3.98 4.31
N PRO A 421 -6.64 3.47 5.24
CA PRO A 421 -8.09 3.54 5.13
C PRO A 421 -8.63 4.95 5.36
N ASP A 422 -9.77 5.26 4.73
CA ASP A 422 -10.55 6.45 4.97
C ASP A 422 -11.86 6.06 5.67
N GLY A 423 -12.09 6.61 6.86
CA GLY A 423 -13.23 6.28 7.71
C GLY A 423 -13.01 5.06 8.62
N ASP A 424 -13.99 4.83 9.51
CA ASP A 424 -13.91 3.82 10.57
C ASP A 424 -14.34 2.42 10.11
N ASP A 425 -15.26 2.33 9.14
CA ASP A 425 -15.77 1.06 8.62
C ASP A 425 -15.04 0.66 7.34
N ILE A 426 -14.13 -0.29 7.46
CA ILE A 426 -13.33 -0.88 6.38
C ILE A 426 -13.54 -2.40 6.30
N SER A 427 -14.71 -2.87 6.69
CA SER A 427 -15.01 -4.30 6.82
C SER A 427 -14.71 -5.10 5.55
N PHE A 428 -15.13 -4.61 4.37
CA PHE A 428 -14.85 -5.30 3.10
C PHE A 428 -13.37 -5.28 2.69
N GLN A 429 -12.64 -4.21 3.03
CA GLN A 429 -11.20 -4.17 2.76
C GLN A 429 -10.42 -5.13 3.68
N LYS A 430 -10.80 -5.23 4.96
CA LYS A 430 -10.25 -6.23 5.88
C LYS A 430 -10.51 -7.66 5.40
N THR A 431 -11.75 -7.94 4.98
CA THR A 431 -12.12 -9.26 4.44
C THR A 431 -11.29 -9.62 3.20
N ALA A 432 -11.00 -8.65 2.33
CA ALA A 432 -10.14 -8.89 1.20
C ALA A 432 -8.70 -9.25 1.61
N ILE A 433 -8.15 -8.62 2.67
CA ILE A 433 -6.85 -9.00 3.23
C ILE A 433 -6.93 -10.41 3.83
N ASN A 434 -7.96 -10.70 4.62
CA ASN A 434 -8.14 -12.02 5.25
C ASN A 434 -8.31 -13.12 4.21
N LEU A 435 -8.97 -12.87 3.08
CA LEU A 435 -9.06 -13.86 1.99
C LEU A 435 -7.68 -14.27 1.44
N TYR A 436 -6.69 -13.38 1.48
CA TYR A 436 -5.32 -13.71 1.09
C TYR A 436 -4.49 -14.30 2.23
N ARG A 437 -4.89 -14.09 3.50
CA ARG A 437 -4.04 -14.40 4.67
C ARG A 437 -4.58 -15.49 5.59
N ASP A 438 -5.88 -15.68 5.61
CA ASP A 438 -6.57 -16.64 6.48
C ASP A 438 -7.98 -16.90 5.91
N TYR A 439 -8.06 -17.50 4.71
CA TYR A 439 -9.34 -17.69 4.01
C TYR A 439 -10.22 -18.76 4.62
N ASP A 440 -9.65 -19.68 5.40
CA ASP A 440 -10.36 -20.80 6.02
C ASP A 440 -10.58 -20.62 7.54
N GLY A 441 -9.96 -19.61 8.14
CA GLY A 441 -10.00 -19.38 9.59
C GLY A 441 -9.03 -20.27 10.39
N ASP A 442 -8.16 -21.02 9.70
CA ASP A 442 -7.16 -21.92 10.27
C ASP A 442 -5.71 -21.50 9.88
N GLY A 443 -5.54 -20.33 9.26
CA GLY A 443 -4.27 -19.73 8.91
C GLY A 443 -3.78 -20.03 7.49
N SER A 444 -4.61 -20.63 6.63
CA SER A 444 -4.24 -20.89 5.24
C SER A 444 -4.21 -19.59 4.43
N SER A 445 -3.16 -19.42 3.61
CA SER A 445 -2.92 -18.17 2.89
C SER A 445 -2.66 -18.39 1.40
N PHE A 446 -2.80 -17.32 0.62
CA PHE A 446 -2.34 -17.26 -0.76
C PHE A 446 -0.82 -17.48 -0.80
N GLY A 447 -0.33 -18.34 -1.68
CA GLY A 447 1.08 -18.77 -1.70
C GLY A 447 2.09 -17.62 -1.91
N ASP A 448 3.38 -17.95 -1.80
CA ASP A 448 4.47 -16.98 -1.84
C ASP A 448 5.15 -16.85 -3.22
N VAL A 449 4.70 -17.60 -4.23
CA VAL A 449 5.18 -17.53 -5.62
C VAL A 449 4.01 -17.26 -6.56
N SER A 450 3.99 -16.09 -7.17
CA SER A 450 3.04 -15.76 -8.22
C SER A 450 3.38 -16.54 -9.49
N VAL A 451 2.40 -17.24 -10.05
CA VAL A 451 2.51 -17.96 -11.30
C VAL A 451 1.62 -17.32 -12.37
N TYR A 452 1.89 -17.67 -13.64
CA TYR A 452 1.14 -17.10 -14.75
C TYR A 452 -0.36 -17.43 -14.67
N ALA A 453 -1.18 -16.38 -14.73
CA ALA A 453 -2.62 -16.45 -14.84
C ALA A 453 -3.12 -15.35 -15.77
N ASP A 454 -4.02 -15.69 -16.69
CA ASP A 454 -4.58 -14.79 -17.71
C ASP A 454 -6.08 -15.05 -17.89
N ASN A 455 -6.86 -13.98 -18.05
CA ASN A 455 -8.32 -14.02 -18.26
C ASN A 455 -8.71 -13.59 -19.67
N GLY A 456 -7.79 -13.68 -20.64
CA GLY A 456 -8.07 -13.30 -22.03
C GLY A 456 -8.31 -11.79 -22.22
N GLY A 457 -7.95 -10.96 -21.25
CA GLY A 457 -8.13 -9.50 -21.29
C GLY A 457 -9.56 -9.04 -20.94
N ASP A 458 -10.38 -9.89 -20.31
CA ASP A 458 -11.69 -9.48 -19.79
C ASP A 458 -11.55 -8.50 -18.62
N VAL A 459 -11.96 -7.26 -18.83
CA VAL A 459 -11.85 -6.19 -17.83
C VAL A 459 -12.88 -6.26 -16.70
N MET A 460 -13.90 -7.11 -16.88
CA MET A 460 -14.95 -7.34 -15.88
C MET A 460 -14.66 -8.54 -14.98
N SER A 461 -13.46 -9.13 -15.09
CA SER A 461 -12.96 -10.15 -14.19
C SER A 461 -11.48 -9.94 -13.91
N SER A 462 -10.96 -10.59 -12.86
CA SER A 462 -9.52 -10.70 -12.59
C SER A 462 -9.18 -12.13 -12.17
N VAL A 463 -7.94 -12.53 -12.43
CA VAL A 463 -7.40 -13.82 -11.98
C VAL A 463 -5.97 -13.62 -11.48
N TYR A 464 -5.67 -14.24 -10.34
CA TYR A 464 -4.34 -14.33 -9.76
C TYR A 464 -4.11 -15.77 -9.30
N ALA A 465 -2.91 -16.30 -9.51
CA ALA A 465 -2.57 -17.64 -9.10
C ALA A 465 -1.20 -17.67 -8.42
N SER A 466 -1.08 -18.56 -7.44
CA SER A 466 0.14 -18.75 -6.68
C SER A 466 0.36 -20.21 -6.34
N VAL A 467 1.62 -20.55 -6.07
CA VAL A 467 2.05 -21.80 -5.45
C VAL A 467 2.93 -21.48 -4.24
N GLU A 468 3.21 -22.48 -3.40
CA GLU A 468 4.19 -22.33 -2.32
C GLU A 468 5.61 -22.60 -2.86
N SER A 469 6.59 -21.89 -2.31
CA SER A 469 7.99 -22.04 -2.74
C SER A 469 8.60 -23.39 -2.38
N ASP A 470 8.08 -24.04 -1.36
CA ASP A 470 8.48 -25.37 -0.90
C ASP A 470 7.52 -26.48 -1.36
N ASP A 471 6.35 -26.13 -1.90
CA ASP A 471 5.38 -27.04 -2.47
C ASP A 471 4.72 -26.48 -3.74
N ALA A 472 5.29 -26.74 -4.89
CA ALA A 472 4.75 -26.30 -6.18
C ALA A 472 3.42 -26.98 -6.56
N SER A 473 2.94 -27.98 -5.80
CA SER A 473 1.62 -28.58 -6.01
C SER A 473 0.48 -27.81 -5.31
N ALA A 474 0.82 -26.99 -4.32
CA ALA A 474 -0.13 -26.20 -3.54
C ALA A 474 -0.63 -24.97 -4.32
N LEU A 475 -1.41 -25.20 -5.37
CA LEU A 475 -1.99 -24.15 -6.21
C LEU A 475 -3.16 -23.46 -5.48
N ARG A 476 -3.13 -22.13 -5.46
CA ARG A 476 -4.25 -21.29 -5.04
C ARG A 476 -4.56 -20.25 -6.11
N THR A 477 -5.83 -19.95 -6.29
CA THR A 477 -6.28 -19.00 -7.33
C THR A 477 -7.33 -18.06 -6.77
N VAL A 478 -7.12 -16.76 -6.97
CA VAL A 478 -8.15 -15.74 -6.71
C VAL A 478 -8.86 -15.41 -8.02
N LEU A 479 -10.19 -15.60 -8.04
CA LEU A 479 -11.07 -15.24 -9.15
C LEU A 479 -12.00 -14.11 -8.71
N ILE A 480 -12.13 -13.07 -9.54
CA ILE A 480 -12.95 -11.90 -9.22
C ILE A 480 -13.94 -11.65 -10.35
N ASN A 481 -15.25 -11.57 -10.03
CA ASN A 481 -16.27 -11.07 -10.93
C ASN A 481 -16.65 -9.62 -10.53
N LYS A 482 -16.25 -8.64 -11.33
CA LYS A 482 -16.52 -7.22 -11.15
C LYS A 482 -17.86 -6.76 -11.70
N ASN A 483 -18.62 -7.65 -12.35
CA ASN A 483 -19.91 -7.29 -12.92
C ASN A 483 -20.93 -7.01 -11.82
N MET A 484 -21.67 -5.91 -11.95
CA MET A 484 -22.63 -5.47 -10.93
C MET A 484 -23.85 -6.38 -10.82
N THR A 485 -24.24 -7.09 -11.90
CA THR A 485 -25.52 -7.78 -11.98
C THR A 485 -25.47 -9.14 -12.67
N SER A 486 -24.43 -9.41 -13.45
CA SER A 486 -24.35 -10.62 -14.28
C SER A 486 -23.35 -11.62 -13.72
N LYS A 487 -23.76 -12.88 -13.69
CA LYS A 487 -22.87 -14.00 -13.46
C LYS A 487 -21.88 -14.14 -14.62
N LYS A 488 -20.72 -14.72 -14.34
CA LYS A 488 -19.74 -15.14 -15.33
C LYS A 488 -19.43 -16.63 -15.19
N THR A 489 -19.26 -17.32 -16.29
CA THR A 489 -18.74 -18.69 -16.29
C THR A 489 -17.26 -18.64 -16.67
N ALA A 490 -16.38 -18.98 -15.74
CA ALA A 490 -14.96 -19.16 -15.97
C ALA A 490 -14.72 -20.55 -16.58
N LEU A 491 -14.09 -20.58 -17.76
CA LEU A 491 -13.59 -21.78 -18.40
C LEU A 491 -12.12 -21.90 -18.05
N VAL A 492 -11.81 -22.62 -16.98
CA VAL A 492 -10.45 -22.69 -16.40
C VAL A 492 -9.67 -23.84 -17.01
N SER A 493 -8.42 -23.56 -17.43
CA SER A 493 -7.47 -24.56 -17.86
C SER A 493 -6.12 -24.34 -17.15
N ILE A 494 -5.55 -25.39 -16.56
CA ILE A 494 -4.32 -25.35 -15.78
C ILE A 494 -3.26 -26.17 -16.50
N SER A 495 -2.18 -25.52 -16.88
CA SER A 495 -0.94 -26.17 -17.35
C SER A 495 -0.03 -26.39 -16.14
N SER A 496 0.20 -27.64 -15.79
CA SER A 496 0.99 -28.04 -14.62
C SER A 496 1.53 -29.46 -14.80
N HIS A 497 2.63 -29.76 -14.10
CA HIS A 497 3.10 -31.14 -13.91
C HIS A 497 2.23 -31.93 -12.93
N ASN A 498 1.47 -31.23 -12.07
CA ASN A 498 0.54 -31.82 -11.12
C ASN A 498 -0.83 -32.03 -11.74
N VAL A 499 -1.56 -33.06 -11.28
CA VAL A 499 -2.94 -33.35 -11.66
C VAL A 499 -3.83 -32.97 -10.50
N TYR A 500 -4.72 -32.01 -10.73
CA TYR A 500 -5.69 -31.55 -9.76
C TYR A 500 -7.03 -32.25 -10.01
N HIS A 501 -7.71 -32.69 -8.95
CA HIS A 501 -8.97 -33.41 -9.05
C HIS A 501 -10.16 -32.68 -8.41
N SER A 502 -9.88 -31.76 -7.49
CA SER A 502 -10.87 -30.92 -6.82
C SER A 502 -10.29 -29.59 -6.41
N ALA A 503 -11.16 -28.67 -6.01
CA ALA A 503 -10.75 -27.44 -5.33
C ALA A 503 -11.77 -27.06 -4.27
N LYS A 504 -11.31 -26.74 -3.05
CA LYS A 504 -12.10 -26.04 -2.05
C LYS A 504 -12.33 -24.60 -2.48
N VAL A 505 -13.47 -24.05 -2.14
CA VAL A 505 -13.87 -22.72 -2.57
C VAL A 505 -14.27 -21.89 -1.35
N TYR A 506 -13.70 -20.73 -1.24
CA TYR A 506 -14.05 -19.70 -0.25
C TYR A 506 -14.40 -18.42 -0.98
N SER A 507 -15.35 -17.65 -0.47
CA SER A 507 -15.78 -16.43 -1.15
C SER A 507 -16.27 -15.36 -0.18
N PHE A 508 -16.23 -14.11 -0.62
CA PHE A 508 -17.04 -13.04 -0.06
C PHE A 508 -17.66 -12.21 -1.18
N GLY A 509 -18.85 -11.68 -0.96
CA GLY A 509 -19.52 -10.92 -2.01
C GLY A 509 -20.91 -10.44 -1.62
N GLY A 510 -21.55 -9.73 -2.54
CA GLY A 510 -22.90 -9.21 -2.32
C GLY A 510 -22.96 -8.19 -1.20
N ASN A 511 -23.70 -8.49 -0.13
CA ASN A 511 -23.94 -7.57 0.98
C ASN A 511 -23.29 -8.03 2.29
N SER A 512 -22.45 -9.10 2.27
CA SER A 512 -21.74 -9.59 3.45
C SER A 512 -20.23 -9.46 3.26
N SER A 513 -19.58 -8.98 4.29
CA SER A 513 -18.12 -8.99 4.41
C SER A 513 -17.57 -10.26 5.06
N ASP A 514 -18.40 -11.27 5.30
CA ASP A 514 -17.93 -12.55 5.84
C ASP A 514 -17.36 -13.43 4.72
N ILE A 515 -16.25 -14.09 4.98
CA ILE A 515 -15.76 -15.19 4.12
C ILE A 515 -16.60 -16.42 4.41
N VAL A 516 -17.12 -17.04 3.35
CA VAL A 516 -17.93 -18.25 3.44
C VAL A 516 -17.27 -19.38 2.66
N SER A 517 -17.35 -20.61 3.19
CA SER A 517 -16.98 -21.81 2.46
C SER A 517 -18.14 -22.20 1.53
N GLU A 518 -17.84 -22.30 0.25
CA GLU A 518 -18.78 -22.67 -0.82
C GLU A 518 -18.73 -24.18 -1.10
N SER A 519 -19.57 -24.66 -2.01
CA SER A 519 -19.46 -26.02 -2.55
C SER A 519 -18.15 -26.17 -3.31
N ALA A 520 -17.39 -27.23 -3.02
CA ALA A 520 -16.15 -27.53 -3.72
C ALA A 520 -16.38 -27.76 -5.21
N VAL A 521 -15.36 -27.44 -6.01
CA VAL A 521 -15.29 -27.90 -7.40
C VAL A 521 -14.85 -29.35 -7.36
N GLU A 522 -15.76 -30.23 -7.76
CA GLU A 522 -15.51 -31.67 -7.85
C GLU A 522 -15.21 -32.09 -9.29
N ASN A 523 -14.46 -33.16 -9.45
CA ASN A 523 -14.23 -33.80 -10.75
C ASN A 523 -13.56 -32.86 -11.80
N ILE A 524 -12.43 -32.25 -11.45
CA ILE A 524 -11.59 -31.54 -12.42
C ILE A 524 -11.02 -32.56 -13.39
N GLU A 525 -11.35 -32.45 -14.70
CA GLU A 525 -10.91 -33.37 -15.74
C GLU A 525 -9.77 -32.76 -16.56
N ASN A 526 -8.64 -33.46 -16.65
CA ASN A 526 -7.46 -32.97 -17.41
C ASN A 526 -7.05 -31.55 -17.04
N ASN A 527 -7.07 -31.21 -15.74
CA ASN A 527 -6.79 -29.87 -15.22
C ASN A 527 -7.69 -28.77 -15.84
N SER A 528 -8.94 -29.09 -16.17
CA SER A 528 -9.89 -28.14 -16.75
C SER A 528 -11.28 -28.31 -16.12
N PHE A 529 -11.96 -27.21 -15.92
CA PHE A 529 -13.32 -27.20 -15.34
C PHE A 529 -14.03 -25.87 -15.66
N GLU A 530 -15.35 -25.87 -15.47
CA GLU A 530 -16.19 -24.68 -15.52
C GLU A 530 -16.54 -24.23 -14.13
N PHE A 531 -16.47 -22.91 -13.88
CA PHE A 531 -16.80 -22.32 -12.58
C PHE A 531 -17.72 -21.12 -12.74
N GLU A 532 -18.88 -21.13 -12.08
CA GLU A 532 -19.85 -20.04 -12.11
C GLU A 532 -19.49 -18.99 -11.03
N MET A 533 -19.13 -17.80 -11.44
CA MET A 533 -18.84 -16.65 -10.55
C MET A 533 -20.07 -15.76 -10.43
N GLN A 534 -20.59 -15.57 -9.22
CA GLN A 534 -21.69 -14.65 -8.93
C GLN A 534 -21.26 -13.19 -9.17
N PRO A 535 -22.20 -12.26 -9.40
CA PRO A 535 -21.90 -10.83 -9.52
C PRO A 535 -21.25 -10.30 -8.25
N LEU A 536 -20.30 -9.36 -8.37
CA LEU A 536 -19.62 -8.69 -7.23
C LEU A 536 -19.12 -9.69 -6.18
N THR A 537 -18.35 -10.68 -6.61
CA THR A 537 -17.83 -11.72 -5.71
C THR A 537 -16.35 -11.99 -5.97
N VAL A 538 -15.63 -12.20 -4.91
CA VAL A 538 -14.22 -12.62 -4.90
C VAL A 538 -14.18 -14.05 -4.37
N TYR A 539 -13.48 -14.93 -5.07
CA TYR A 539 -13.29 -16.33 -4.73
C TYR A 539 -11.82 -16.65 -4.49
N MET A 540 -11.55 -17.49 -3.50
CA MET A 540 -10.31 -18.22 -3.34
C MET A 540 -10.58 -19.69 -3.64
N LEU A 541 -9.82 -20.27 -4.57
CA LEU A 541 -9.82 -21.70 -4.87
C LEU A 541 -8.52 -22.31 -4.39
N GLU A 542 -8.60 -23.30 -3.53
CA GLU A 542 -7.50 -24.14 -3.05
C GLU A 542 -7.57 -25.49 -3.73
N PHE A 543 -6.61 -25.78 -4.61
CA PHE A 543 -6.62 -27.00 -5.42
C PHE A 543 -5.99 -28.18 -4.68
N GLU A 544 -6.58 -29.37 -4.87
CA GLU A 544 -6.12 -30.62 -4.29
C GLU A 544 -5.59 -31.55 -5.39
N THR A 545 -4.40 -32.11 -5.18
CA THR A 545 -3.79 -33.13 -6.06
C THR A 545 -4.22 -34.53 -5.62
N GLU A 546 -4.25 -35.51 -6.53
CA GLU A 546 -4.38 -36.92 -6.15
C GLU A 546 -3.18 -37.32 -5.30
N GLU A 547 -3.43 -37.86 -4.11
CA GLU A 547 -2.41 -38.60 -3.40
C GLU A 547 -2.01 -39.81 -4.27
N ILE A 548 -0.81 -39.79 -4.83
CA ILE A 548 -0.22 -40.98 -5.42
C ILE A 548 0.01 -41.96 -4.27
N MET A 549 -0.99 -42.82 -4.02
CA MET A 549 -0.77 -44.00 -3.19
C MET A 549 0.33 -44.79 -3.89
N GLN A 550 1.57 -44.66 -3.45
CA GLN A 550 2.61 -45.58 -3.80
C GLN A 550 2.11 -46.94 -3.32
N GLU A 551 1.57 -47.76 -4.24
CA GLU A 551 1.43 -49.19 -3.97
C GLU A 551 2.81 -49.69 -3.56
N GLU A 552 3.02 -49.91 -2.27
CA GLU A 552 4.09 -50.76 -1.77
C GLU A 552 3.92 -52.10 -2.49
N THR A 553 4.68 -52.30 -3.55
CA THR A 553 4.85 -53.62 -4.11
C THR A 553 5.50 -54.48 -3.04
N VAL A 554 4.64 -55.15 -2.27
CA VAL A 554 5.07 -56.24 -1.40
C VAL A 554 5.67 -57.31 -2.30
N VAL A 555 6.96 -57.26 -2.47
CA VAL A 555 7.72 -58.38 -3.04
C VAL A 555 7.63 -59.51 -2.03
N THR A 556 6.65 -60.39 -2.20
CA THR A 556 6.62 -61.69 -1.52
C THR A 556 7.75 -62.53 -2.05
N GLU A 557 8.86 -62.52 -1.35
CA GLU A 557 9.88 -63.56 -1.53
C GLU A 557 9.26 -64.91 -1.20
N ASN A 558 8.93 -65.67 -2.23
CA ASN A 558 8.70 -67.12 -2.10
C ASN A 558 10.04 -67.81 -1.90
N THR A 559 10.34 -68.15 -0.67
CA THR A 559 11.39 -69.13 -0.31
C THR A 559 10.87 -70.52 -0.64
N ASP A 560 11.28 -71.06 -1.80
CA ASP A 560 11.28 -72.50 -2.00
C ASP A 560 12.72 -73.02 -1.82
N GLU A 561 12.88 -73.79 -0.71
CA GLU A 561 14.05 -74.63 -0.44
C GLU A 561 14.25 -75.67 -1.55
N ILE A 562 15.43 -75.71 -2.17
CA ILE A 562 15.99 -76.96 -2.71
C ILE A 562 17.48 -77.03 -2.33
N LEU A 563 17.75 -77.98 -1.41
CA LEU A 563 19.06 -78.52 -1.11
C LEU A 563 19.64 -79.23 -2.34
N THR A 564 20.90 -78.99 -2.69
CA THR A 564 21.87 -80.05 -3.09
C THR A 564 23.32 -79.52 -3.07
N GLU A 565 24.18 -80.44 -2.67
CA GLU A 565 25.55 -80.36 -2.25
C GLU A 565 26.61 -80.08 -3.36
N GLU A 566 27.72 -79.53 -2.84
CA GLU A 566 29.12 -79.76 -3.20
C GLU A 566 29.62 -79.39 -4.64
N THR A 567 30.64 -78.55 -4.76
CA THR A 567 32.03 -78.90 -4.75
C THR A 567 32.95 -77.66 -4.86
N VAL A 568 34.04 -77.78 -4.14
CA VAL A 568 35.21 -76.91 -4.06
C VAL A 568 35.94 -76.75 -5.39
N SER A 569 36.40 -75.57 -5.73
CA SER A 569 37.80 -75.39 -6.22
C SER A 569 38.14 -73.88 -6.35
N ASP A 570 39.29 -73.63 -5.79
CA ASP A 570 40.24 -72.54 -5.77
C ASP A 570 40.38 -71.67 -7.04
N VAL A 571 40.91 -70.50 -6.75
CA VAL A 571 42.02 -69.75 -7.36
C VAL A 571 41.68 -68.34 -7.91
N SER A 572 42.43 -67.47 -7.26
CA SER A 572 43.12 -66.21 -7.67
C SER A 572 42.35 -64.88 -7.87
N GLU A 573 42.78 -63.99 -7.02
CA GLU A 573 43.11 -62.59 -7.15
C GLU A 573 43.14 -61.98 -8.55
N GLU A 574 42.49 -60.84 -8.71
CA GLU A 574 43.18 -59.68 -9.27
C GLU A 574 42.43 -58.39 -8.94
N THR A 575 43.17 -57.43 -8.44
CA THR A 575 42.95 -56.06 -8.04
C THR A 575 42.57 -55.16 -9.20
N ALA A 576 41.70 -54.15 -8.92
CA ALA A 576 41.82 -52.76 -9.42
C ALA A 576 40.68 -51.92 -8.82
N ALA A 577 40.99 -51.10 -7.93
CA ALA A 577 41.27 -49.66 -7.95
C ALA A 577 39.99 -48.79 -7.91
N GLU A 578 39.69 -48.35 -6.73
CA GLU A 578 38.84 -47.17 -6.44
C GLU A 578 39.60 -45.89 -6.83
N GLU A 579 39.01 -45.03 -7.61
CA GLU A 579 39.41 -43.62 -7.70
C GLU A 579 38.46 -42.78 -6.84
N SER A 580 38.95 -42.40 -5.67
CA SER A 580 38.39 -41.33 -4.86
C SER A 580 39.10 -40.03 -5.20
N VAL A 581 38.36 -39.03 -5.67
CA VAL A 581 38.87 -37.68 -5.87
C VAL A 581 38.74 -36.90 -4.56
N THR A 582 39.90 -36.68 -3.94
CA THR A 582 40.08 -35.81 -2.77
C THR A 582 40.41 -34.40 -3.25
N ILE A 583 39.63 -33.42 -2.88
CA ILE A 583 39.98 -31.99 -3.06
C ILE A 583 40.77 -31.56 -1.84
N THR A 584 42.05 -31.30 -2.03
CA THR A 584 42.98 -30.73 -1.06
C THR A 584 42.87 -29.21 -1.04
N SER A 585 42.70 -28.66 0.15
CA SER A 585 42.96 -27.29 0.50
C SER A 585 44.43 -26.92 0.42
N ALA A 586 44.77 -25.82 -0.21
CA ALA A 586 46.11 -25.27 -0.23
C ALA A 586 46.24 -24.07 0.72
N GLU A 587 47.31 -24.13 1.45
CA GLU A 587 47.83 -23.31 2.50
C GLU A 587 48.18 -21.86 2.08
N SER A 588 48.17 -21.03 3.13
CA SER A 588 48.68 -19.69 3.27
C SER A 588 50.18 -19.55 2.99
N GLU A 589 50.57 -18.52 2.28
CA GLU A 589 51.97 -18.02 2.34
C GLU A 589 52.08 -16.67 3.02
N LYS A 590 53.10 -16.59 3.86
CA LYS A 590 53.52 -15.56 4.77
C LYS A 590 54.33 -14.47 4.07
N MET A 591 54.24 -13.30 4.69
CA MET A 591 55.01 -12.04 4.59
C MET A 591 56.50 -12.12 4.27
N PRO A 592 57.17 -10.95 3.98
CA PRO A 592 58.13 -10.49 4.94
C PRO A 592 58.02 -9.02 5.42
N GLU A 593 58.48 -8.85 6.65
CA GLU A 593 58.70 -7.61 7.39
C GLU A 593 59.88 -6.78 6.87
N SER A 594 59.85 -5.48 7.04
CA SER A 594 61.04 -4.66 7.45
C SER A 594 60.53 -3.38 8.16
N SER A 595 60.75 -3.29 9.41
CA SER A 595 61.76 -2.61 10.25
C SER A 595 61.72 -1.10 10.16
N SER A 596 61.35 -0.49 11.23
CA SER A 596 61.94 0.26 12.33
C SER A 596 61.99 1.78 12.09
N GLU A 597 61.53 2.58 13.00
CA GLU A 597 62.37 3.19 14.06
C GLU A 597 61.48 3.86 15.14
N LYS A 598 62.06 3.81 16.34
CA LYS A 598 61.61 4.41 17.60
C LYS A 598 61.80 5.91 17.62
N GLU A 599 61.00 6.60 18.41
CA GLU A 599 61.55 7.55 19.43
C GLU A 599 60.58 7.70 20.58
N GLU A 600 61.18 7.76 21.75
CA GLU A 600 60.69 7.75 23.11
C GLU A 600 60.41 9.16 23.65
N GLU A 601 59.84 9.12 24.84
CA GLU A 601 59.87 10.05 25.99
C GLU A 601 58.64 10.98 26.09
N SER A 602 58.08 11.22 27.25
CA SER A 602 58.37 10.85 28.64
C SER A 602 57.16 11.08 29.52
N SER A 603 57.12 10.28 30.55
CA SER A 603 56.30 10.32 31.75
C SER A 603 56.21 11.65 32.47
N GLN A 604 55.09 11.95 33.16
CA GLN A 604 55.12 12.25 34.59
C GLN A 604 53.75 12.06 35.26
N SER A 605 53.81 11.23 36.27
CA SER A 605 52.82 11.00 37.31
C SER A 605 52.84 12.12 38.36
N VAL A 606 51.68 12.49 38.90
CA VAL A 606 51.57 12.96 40.31
C VAL A 606 50.25 12.40 40.87
N SER A 607 50.41 11.67 41.94
CA SER A 607 49.44 11.19 42.90
C SER A 607 49.02 12.23 43.89
N SER A 608 47.86 12.22 44.46
CA SER A 608 47.52 12.10 45.89
C SER A 608 46.04 12.37 46.13
N ASP A 609 45.38 11.38 46.65
CA ASP A 609 44.77 11.30 48.00
C ASP A 609 43.77 12.38 48.42
N SER A 610 42.51 12.00 48.60
CA SER A 610 41.96 11.80 49.97
C SER A 610 40.51 11.39 49.95
N ALA A 611 40.22 10.40 50.77
CA ALA A 611 38.93 9.87 51.10
C ALA A 611 38.07 10.84 51.93
N GLU A 612 36.75 10.80 51.77
CA GLU A 612 35.84 10.96 52.91
C GLU A 612 34.55 10.18 52.68
N GLU A 613 34.20 9.36 53.66
CA GLU A 613 33.00 8.55 53.80
C GLU A 613 31.76 9.42 54.06
N GLY A 614 30.60 8.98 53.59
CA GLY A 614 29.34 9.64 53.90
C GLY A 614 28.09 8.81 53.62
N LYS A 615 27.83 7.83 54.50
CA LYS A 615 26.52 7.34 54.96
C LYS A 615 25.39 7.07 53.96
N VAL A 616 25.14 5.76 53.83
CA VAL A 616 23.88 5.11 53.51
C VAL A 616 22.79 5.48 54.54
N THR A 617 21.62 5.92 54.09
CA THR A 617 20.40 5.93 54.91
C THR A 617 19.34 5.10 54.21
N GLU A 618 19.09 3.96 54.78
CA GLU A 618 17.97 3.05 54.50
C GLU A 618 16.67 3.76 54.89
N VAL A 619 15.68 3.79 54.04
CA VAL A 619 14.28 4.15 54.37
C VAL A 619 13.40 2.93 54.19
N THR A 620 13.00 2.42 55.33
CA THR A 620 12.06 1.34 55.50
C THR A 620 10.67 1.76 55.10
N VAL A 621 10.04 0.93 54.26
CA VAL A 621 8.62 1.03 53.93
C VAL A 621 7.81 0.37 55.06
N VAL A 622 6.95 1.15 55.70
CA VAL A 622 5.90 0.65 56.59
C VAL A 622 4.57 0.66 55.82
N SER A 623 3.99 -0.50 55.72
CA SER A 623 2.63 -0.71 55.27
C SER A 623 1.67 -0.52 56.44
N GLU A 624 0.69 0.38 56.31
CA GLU A 624 -0.54 0.31 57.11
C GLU A 624 -1.73 0.41 56.16
N GLY A 625 -2.56 -0.66 56.20
CA GLY A 625 -3.84 -0.71 55.58
C GLY A 625 -4.92 -0.14 56.50
N THR A 626 -5.92 0.46 55.90
CA THR A 626 -7.25 0.57 56.49
C THR A 626 -8.32 0.54 55.40
N ASP A 627 -9.19 -0.47 55.54
CA ASP A 627 -10.52 -0.57 54.95
C ASP A 627 -11.39 0.64 55.34
N VAL A 628 -12.26 1.11 54.43
CA VAL A 628 -13.67 1.43 54.69
C VAL A 628 -14.40 1.61 53.34
N SER A 629 -15.30 0.75 53.06
CA SER A 629 -16.64 0.60 52.55
C SER A 629 -17.43 1.82 51.97
N GLU A 630 -18.20 1.41 50.97
CA GLU A 630 -19.58 1.80 50.62
C GLU A 630 -19.85 3.04 49.74
N SER A 631 -20.31 2.68 48.56
CA SER A 631 -21.60 2.91 47.90
C SER A 631 -21.99 4.34 47.49
N SER A 632 -22.20 4.49 46.19
CA SER A 632 -23.51 4.95 45.70
C SER A 632 -23.64 4.80 44.18
N THR A 633 -24.52 3.90 43.82
CA THR A 633 -25.19 3.75 42.51
C THR A 633 -26.02 4.96 42.19
N ALA A 634 -25.84 5.55 41.04
CA ALA A 634 -26.82 6.46 40.43
C ALA A 634 -27.33 5.82 39.14
N VAL A 635 -28.57 5.36 39.24
CA VAL A 635 -29.40 4.89 38.13
C VAL A 635 -29.97 6.12 37.45
N ILE A 636 -29.79 6.27 36.15
CA ILE A 636 -30.60 7.17 35.32
C ILE A 636 -31.45 6.29 34.40
N SER A 637 -32.77 6.37 34.66
CA SER A 637 -33.85 5.72 33.94
C SER A 637 -34.05 6.33 32.56
N SER A 638 -34.17 5.47 31.56
CA SER A 638 -34.77 5.77 30.25
C SER A 638 -36.28 5.90 30.39
N GLN A 639 -36.83 6.95 29.86
CA GLN A 639 -38.29 7.05 29.58
C GLN A 639 -38.55 6.64 28.14
N GLU A 640 -39.29 5.56 27.99
CA GLU A 640 -40.03 5.20 26.78
C GLU A 640 -41.22 6.17 26.61
N SER A 641 -41.47 6.56 25.37
CA SER A 641 -42.77 7.13 24.98
C SER A 641 -43.29 6.36 23.77
N ASP A 642 -44.33 5.55 24.05
CA ASP A 642 -45.17 4.88 23.06
C ASP A 642 -45.91 5.90 22.17
N ILE A 643 -45.92 5.61 20.87
CA ILE A 643 -47.02 6.06 19.98
C ILE A 643 -47.40 4.90 19.08
N GLU A 644 -48.57 4.33 19.38
CA GLU A 644 -49.32 3.46 18.48
C GLU A 644 -49.82 4.22 17.27
N THR A 645 -49.78 3.64 16.08
CA THR A 645 -50.93 3.72 15.16
C THR A 645 -50.88 2.60 14.10
N GLU A 646 -51.99 1.92 14.02
CA GLU A 646 -52.35 0.86 13.08
C GLU A 646 -52.37 1.31 11.62
N GLY A 647 -52.11 0.39 10.71
CA GLY A 647 -52.37 0.56 9.29
C GLY A 647 -52.00 -0.67 8.47
N SER A 648 -52.85 -1.67 8.50
CA SER A 648 -52.75 -2.86 7.63
C SER A 648 -53.07 -2.51 6.17
N VAL A 649 -52.19 -2.81 5.25
CA VAL A 649 -52.49 -2.87 3.83
C VAL A 649 -51.99 -4.21 3.27
N SER A 650 -52.93 -4.99 2.77
CA SER A 650 -52.79 -6.27 2.11
C SER A 650 -51.97 -6.16 0.81
N VAL A 651 -50.95 -7.01 0.68
CA VAL A 651 -50.23 -7.21 -0.59
C VAL A 651 -50.87 -8.34 -1.33
N SER A 652 -51.37 -8.08 -2.55
CA SER A 652 -51.74 -9.08 -3.53
C SER A 652 -50.54 -9.42 -4.42
N GLU A 653 -50.17 -10.68 -4.45
CA GLU A 653 -49.20 -11.25 -5.38
C GLU A 653 -49.71 -11.09 -6.83
N LYS A 654 -48.80 -10.67 -7.71
CA LYS A 654 -48.93 -10.78 -9.15
C LYS A 654 -47.59 -11.24 -9.73
N GLU A 655 -47.64 -12.36 -10.41
CA GLU A 655 -46.55 -12.97 -11.17
C GLU A 655 -45.97 -12.02 -12.24
N PRO A 656 -44.66 -12.13 -12.57
CA PRO A 656 -44.03 -11.32 -13.60
C PRO A 656 -44.27 -11.90 -14.98
N ASP A 657 -44.72 -11.07 -15.90
CA ASP A 657 -44.84 -11.35 -17.34
C ASP A 657 -43.54 -10.95 -18.04
N ASP A 658 -42.95 -11.90 -18.74
CA ASP A 658 -41.66 -11.86 -19.41
C ASP A 658 -41.81 -11.22 -20.79
N THR A 659 -41.33 -9.96 -20.97
CA THR A 659 -41.03 -9.43 -22.32
C THR A 659 -39.94 -8.38 -22.25
N ASP A 660 -38.75 -8.74 -22.77
CA ASP A 660 -37.59 -7.87 -23.00
C ASP A 660 -37.94 -6.75 -24.02
N GLU A 661 -38.11 -5.52 -23.53
CA GLU A 661 -37.91 -4.30 -24.31
C GLU A 661 -36.79 -3.44 -23.65
N PRO A 662 -35.85 -2.84 -24.42
CA PRO A 662 -34.76 -2.04 -23.84
C PRO A 662 -35.33 -0.81 -23.13
N ALA A 663 -34.81 -0.54 -21.92
CA ALA A 663 -35.25 0.51 -21.00
C ALA A 663 -35.32 1.87 -21.69
N LYS A 664 -36.54 2.38 -21.91
CA LYS A 664 -36.81 3.71 -22.48
C LYS A 664 -36.32 4.78 -21.46
N VAL A 665 -35.33 5.59 -21.87
CA VAL A 665 -34.87 6.74 -21.09
C VAL A 665 -36.08 7.56 -20.63
N PRO A 666 -36.25 7.83 -19.33
CA PRO A 666 -37.38 8.54 -18.79
C PRO A 666 -37.59 9.89 -19.49
N MET A 667 -38.84 10.22 -19.83
CA MET A 667 -39.16 11.45 -20.54
C MET A 667 -38.66 12.70 -19.81
N ALA A 668 -38.57 12.64 -18.48
CA ALA A 668 -37.97 13.70 -17.63
C ALA A 668 -36.49 13.97 -17.95
N VAL A 669 -35.69 12.94 -18.20
CA VAL A 669 -34.26 13.08 -18.56
C VAL A 669 -34.11 13.70 -19.97
N LYS A 670 -34.95 13.32 -20.90
CA LYS A 670 -34.97 13.94 -22.25
C LYS A 670 -35.35 15.41 -22.20
N VAL A 671 -36.28 15.80 -21.33
CA VAL A 671 -36.70 17.19 -21.13
C VAL A 671 -35.60 18.01 -20.48
N ILE A 672 -34.89 17.47 -19.49
CA ILE A 672 -33.78 18.16 -18.83
C ILE A 672 -32.62 18.39 -19.83
N VAL A 673 -32.27 17.39 -20.63
CA VAL A 673 -31.23 17.54 -21.67
C VAL A 673 -31.62 18.58 -22.71
N CYS A 674 -32.88 18.58 -23.17
CA CYS A 674 -33.37 19.61 -24.08
C CYS A 674 -33.35 21.01 -23.48
N MET A 675 -33.67 21.16 -22.18
CA MET A 675 -33.60 22.47 -21.49
C MET A 675 -32.17 22.98 -21.32
N LEU A 676 -31.23 22.09 -21.03
CA LEU A 676 -29.78 22.46 -20.93
C LEU A 676 -29.24 22.87 -22.28
N VAL A 677 -29.56 22.17 -23.34
CA VAL A 677 -29.16 22.53 -24.72
C VAL A 677 -29.76 23.87 -25.12
N ALA A 678 -31.03 24.13 -24.82
CA ALA A 678 -31.69 25.40 -25.09
C ALA A 678 -31.04 26.55 -24.32
N ALA A 679 -30.65 26.35 -23.04
CA ALA A 679 -29.95 27.34 -22.23
C ALA A 679 -28.58 27.71 -22.82
N VAL A 680 -27.79 26.73 -23.24
CA VAL A 680 -26.48 26.96 -23.90
C VAL A 680 -26.65 27.74 -25.21
N VAL A 681 -27.66 27.41 -26.01
CA VAL A 681 -27.95 28.14 -27.26
C VAL A 681 -28.35 29.61 -26.98
N ILE A 682 -29.16 29.85 -25.94
CA ILE A 682 -29.54 31.20 -25.53
C ILE A 682 -28.33 32.01 -25.07
N VAL A 683 -27.41 31.41 -24.30
CA VAL A 683 -26.18 32.09 -23.88
C VAL A 683 -25.29 32.42 -25.05
N MET A 684 -25.14 31.49 -26.01
CA MET A 684 -24.37 31.77 -27.22
C MET A 684 -24.98 32.90 -28.11
N ILE A 685 -26.30 32.92 -28.26
CA ILE A 685 -27.01 33.99 -28.97
C ILE A 685 -26.79 35.34 -28.23
N TYR A 686 -26.86 35.34 -26.90
CA TYR A 686 -26.62 36.54 -26.10
C TYR A 686 -25.20 37.09 -26.28
N VAL A 687 -24.18 36.20 -26.26
CA VAL A 687 -22.78 36.59 -26.49
C VAL A 687 -22.60 37.19 -27.89
N VAL A 688 -23.15 36.55 -28.92
CA VAL A 688 -23.07 37.06 -30.32
C VAL A 688 -23.76 38.41 -30.48
N ILE A 689 -24.93 38.60 -29.85
CA ILE A 689 -25.66 39.88 -29.88
C ILE A 689 -24.88 40.97 -29.14
N THR A 690 -24.28 40.63 -27.99
CA THR A 690 -23.50 41.56 -27.18
C THR A 690 -22.24 42.03 -27.93
N ASP A 691 -21.52 41.09 -28.57
CA ASP A 691 -20.36 41.42 -29.41
C ASP A 691 -20.76 42.26 -30.61
N PHE A 692 -21.91 41.99 -31.24
CA PHE A 692 -22.43 42.79 -32.35
C PHE A 692 -22.79 44.21 -31.91
N ILE A 693 -23.40 44.38 -30.74
CA ILE A 693 -23.72 45.70 -30.18
C ILE A 693 -22.48 46.48 -29.78
N LEU A 694 -21.47 45.79 -29.17
CA LEU A 694 -20.19 46.39 -28.81
C LEU A 694 -19.38 46.84 -30.06
N ALA A 695 -19.40 46.04 -31.13
CA ALA A 695 -18.77 46.36 -32.38
C ALA A 695 -19.41 47.58 -33.10
N HIS A 696 -20.71 47.84 -32.86
CA HIS A 696 -21.43 48.97 -33.46
C HIS A 696 -21.41 50.25 -32.58
N LYS A 697 -21.05 50.14 -31.28
CA LYS A 697 -20.82 51.31 -30.40
C LYS A 697 -19.42 51.92 -30.54
N LYS A 698 -18.49 51.29 -31.25
CA LYS A 698 -17.14 51.77 -31.55
C LYS A 698 -17.00 52.40 -32.93
N LYS A 699 -18.11 52.61 -33.64
CA LYS A 699 -18.21 53.48 -34.81
C LYS A 699 -19.11 54.70 -34.45
#